data_59f71148cd8dd4364c42ec561e36d46a
#
_entry.id   59f71148cd8dd4364c42ec561e36d46a
#
_cell.length_a   1.000
_cell.length_b   1.000
_cell.length_c   1.000
_cell.angle_alpha   90.00
_cell.angle_beta   90.00
_cell.angle_gamma   90.00
#
_symmetry.space_group_name_H-M   'P 1'
#
loop_
_entity.id
_entity.type
_entity.pdbx_description
1 polymer ?
#
loop_
_entity_poly.entity_id
_entity_poly.type
_entity_poly.pdbx_seq_one_letter_code
_entity_poly.pdbx_strand_id
1 'polypeptide(L)'
;MCVDMLKNILYLLVVVMFFTLGLSAKRGKRHIPDKPAVERLILKNIFSYSPFYARAVDEYKADLYLKGRVKVHKTNKLIRYIPSMFRLEEGVNDYILESVSEMHYMAPDVYNRKIKALSTTFPRDKGQIVDLTDFLNMNIYSSSIMTDKLLSPLDEKSSRYYHYLLDTVSIIRDRLHYKILIIPKFDGTQLVAGYIWMNAADFTIRETYMEGKFDMNTFKLHTVMGDSGDESFLPVRLHLNVEFKFMGNHLEMDAGAWMKYNSVIFNKDGKRKKSTKKHFHDLTEFYQLTCDTTKLITDKEMFHDFRPFPLTPEEDSIYHSWADRRIDKEWEKIMNPEKKSSVFWGQVGDALIGSYNVNISGIGSVRCSPQINPVKLSYSHSKGLSYKQKFKYNRLFPSGRLLKVTPQVGYNFTHKDLYIKGDMSFMYWPEKQGSFDVSAGNGNRIYSSVVLDKLKMLADDAFDFEKLELDYFKDIYLNVFHSIEPVNGLYIKAGVSAHWRSLVNRQRKELMEIFDQIERMKIRSEYNSFSPRIRIEWTPGMYYYMNGRRKMNIKSKMPTFILDYEKGIKGVFNSAEGHERWEFDVQQIIKLNQIRSLAYRVGGGMFTRMSGMYFVDFVNFKRSNIPEGGNDEIGGTFQLLDGRWYNSSRRYIRGNVTYESPFIFMLPLNRWLGMIQHERLYGGVLFMPHLNPYIELGYGIETHAFDVGVFVSSINGKYDSFGFKFTFELFND
;
A
#
# COMPACT_ATOMS: atom_id res chain seq x y z
N MET A 1 8.06 -18.26 37.68
CA MET A 1 8.46 -16.91 37.20
C MET A 1 7.85 -16.54 35.85
N CYS A 2 8.07 -17.29 34.73
CA CYS A 2 7.37 -16.99 33.45
C CYS A 2 5.84 -17.12 33.49
N VAL A 3 5.30 -18.13 34.19
CA VAL A 3 3.87 -18.36 34.29
C VAL A 3 3.17 -17.23 35.08
N ASP A 4 3.83 -16.70 36.10
CA ASP A 4 3.31 -15.62 36.91
C ASP A 4 3.38 -14.28 36.18
N MET A 5 4.44 -14.08 35.38
CA MET A 5 4.55 -12.92 34.49
C MET A 5 3.47 -12.93 33.41
N LEU A 6 3.16 -14.10 32.86
CA LEU A 6 2.10 -14.25 31.86
C LEU A 6 0.69 -14.05 32.45
N LYS A 7 0.43 -14.58 33.66
CA LYS A 7 -0.79 -14.27 34.40
C LYS A 7 -0.93 -12.77 34.63
N ASN A 8 0.16 -12.09 34.99
CA ASN A 8 0.13 -10.66 35.22
C ASN A 8 -0.06 -9.86 33.93
N ILE A 9 0.51 -10.30 32.79
CA ILE A 9 0.29 -9.67 31.47
C ILE A 9 -1.13 -9.96 30.98
N LEU A 10 -1.64 -11.16 31.15
CA LEU A 10 -3.03 -11.49 30.82
C LEU A 10 -4.01 -10.72 31.73
N TYR A 11 -3.69 -10.60 33.03
CA TYR A 11 -4.45 -9.73 33.96
C TYR A 11 -4.39 -8.28 33.55
N LEU A 12 -3.22 -7.78 33.13
CA LEU A 12 -3.05 -6.42 32.63
C LEU A 12 -3.85 -6.18 31.34
N LEU A 13 -3.81 -7.13 30.38
CA LEU A 13 -4.62 -7.08 29.17
C LEU A 13 -6.11 -7.16 29.46
N VAL A 14 -6.54 -8.03 30.38
CA VAL A 14 -7.93 -8.13 30.83
C VAL A 14 -8.33 -6.87 31.60
N VAL A 15 -7.49 -6.34 32.46
CA VAL A 15 -7.71 -5.07 33.18
C VAL A 15 -7.76 -3.90 32.22
N VAL A 16 -6.87 -3.81 31.21
CA VAL A 16 -6.92 -2.78 30.16
C VAL A 16 -8.20 -2.94 29.33
N MET A 17 -8.61 -4.17 29.02
CA MET A 17 -9.86 -4.45 28.31
C MET A 17 -11.09 -4.11 29.15
N PHE A 18 -11.09 -4.39 30.45
CA PHE A 18 -12.16 -3.97 31.39
C PHE A 18 -12.11 -2.48 31.67
N PHE A 19 -10.93 -1.85 31.72
CA PHE A 19 -10.81 -0.41 31.88
C PHE A 19 -11.30 0.34 30.64
N THR A 20 -11.01 -0.16 29.43
CA THR A 20 -11.54 0.41 28.20
C THR A 20 -13.05 0.21 28.04
N LEU A 21 -13.57 -0.95 28.45
CA LEU A 21 -15.01 -1.20 28.54
C LEU A 21 -15.67 -0.37 29.63
N GLY A 22 -15.01 -0.20 30.80
CA GLY A 22 -15.49 0.63 31.89
C GLY A 22 -15.45 2.14 31.61
N LEU A 23 -14.43 2.62 30.87
CA LEU A 23 -14.34 4.01 30.41
C LEU A 23 -15.35 4.30 29.30
N SER A 24 -15.68 3.31 28.46
CA SER A 24 -16.76 3.43 27.48
C SER A 24 -18.13 3.57 28.16
N ALA A 25 -18.33 2.90 29.31
CA ALA A 25 -19.59 2.97 30.07
C ALA A 25 -19.79 4.29 30.82
N LYS A 26 -18.70 5.04 31.14
CA LYS A 26 -18.75 6.35 31.82
C LYS A 26 -18.61 7.55 30.88
N ARG A 27 -18.74 7.38 29.55
CA ARG A 27 -19.03 8.52 28.68
C ARG A 27 -20.40 9.04 29.12
N GLY A 28 -20.39 10.13 29.85
CA GLY A 28 -21.58 10.94 30.05
C GLY A 28 -22.21 11.11 28.66
N LYS A 29 -23.36 10.46 28.44
CA LYS A 29 -24.17 10.73 27.26
C LYS A 29 -24.32 12.25 27.28
N ARG A 30 -23.62 12.97 26.40
CA ARG A 30 -24.05 14.31 26.05
C ARG A 30 -25.50 14.13 25.67
N HIS A 31 -26.38 14.62 26.51
CA HIS A 31 -27.81 14.56 26.29
C HIS A 31 -28.05 15.46 25.08
N ILE A 32 -27.96 14.89 23.89
CA ILE A 32 -28.39 15.55 22.65
C ILE A 32 -29.89 15.45 22.73
N PRO A 33 -30.60 16.57 22.85
CA PRO A 33 -32.05 16.56 22.92
C PRO A 33 -32.60 15.78 21.73
N ASP A 34 -33.73 15.07 21.96
CA ASP A 34 -34.42 14.36 20.88
C ASP A 34 -34.58 15.30 19.69
N LYS A 35 -34.05 14.89 18.54
CA LYS A 35 -34.05 15.71 17.32
C LYS A 35 -35.47 16.15 17.02
N PRO A 36 -35.72 17.46 16.83
CA PRO A 36 -37.03 17.94 16.40
C PRO A 36 -37.52 17.17 15.18
N ALA A 37 -38.81 16.97 15.06
CA ALA A 37 -39.38 16.23 13.94
C ALA A 37 -38.95 16.79 12.57
N VAL A 38 -38.74 18.12 12.51
CA VAL A 38 -38.21 18.83 11.33
C VAL A 38 -36.80 18.39 10.96
N GLU A 39 -35.88 18.28 11.94
CA GLU A 39 -34.50 17.81 11.65
C GLU A 39 -34.48 16.38 11.11
N ARG A 40 -35.32 15.50 11.67
CA ARG A 40 -35.45 14.13 11.17
C ARG A 40 -35.93 14.07 9.73
N LEU A 41 -36.87 14.92 9.37
CA LEU A 41 -37.40 15.03 8.01
C LEU A 41 -36.35 15.56 7.04
N ILE A 42 -35.61 16.61 7.43
CA ILE A 42 -34.51 17.17 6.62
C ILE A 42 -33.46 16.12 6.35
N LEU A 43 -32.99 15.39 7.36
CA LEU A 43 -31.98 14.34 7.20
C LEU A 43 -32.47 13.20 6.33
N LYS A 44 -33.74 12.77 6.48
CA LYS A 44 -34.34 11.75 5.63
C LYS A 44 -34.32 12.17 4.14
N ASN A 45 -34.63 13.41 3.87
CA ASN A 45 -34.63 13.94 2.51
C ASN A 45 -33.20 14.02 1.96
N ILE A 46 -32.22 14.50 2.74
CA ILE A 46 -30.80 14.52 2.34
C ILE A 46 -30.36 13.14 1.88
N PHE A 47 -30.57 12.11 2.70
CA PHE A 47 -30.14 10.74 2.37
C PHE A 47 -30.92 10.14 1.21
N SER A 48 -32.16 10.58 0.96
CA SER A 48 -32.94 10.14 -0.20
C SER A 48 -32.46 10.79 -1.50
N TYR A 49 -32.11 12.06 -1.48
CA TYR A 49 -31.70 12.81 -2.68
C TYR A 49 -30.22 12.65 -3.02
N SER A 50 -29.32 12.49 -2.04
CA SER A 50 -27.88 12.37 -2.27
C SER A 50 -27.50 11.29 -3.29
N PRO A 51 -28.03 10.06 -3.28
CA PRO A 51 -27.70 9.05 -4.27
C PRO A 51 -28.18 9.42 -5.70
N PHE A 52 -29.23 10.24 -5.81
CA PHE A 52 -29.70 10.75 -7.08
C PHE A 52 -28.77 11.83 -7.62
N TYR A 53 -28.41 12.80 -6.77
CA TYR A 53 -27.51 13.89 -7.14
C TYR A 53 -26.08 13.41 -7.43
N ALA A 54 -25.63 12.34 -6.76
CA ALA A 54 -24.35 11.71 -7.08
C ALA A 54 -24.25 11.23 -8.54
N ARG A 55 -25.39 11.05 -9.22
CA ARG A 55 -25.50 10.58 -10.60
C ARG A 55 -26.15 11.59 -11.53
N ALA A 56 -26.30 12.83 -11.07
CA ALA A 56 -27.03 13.85 -11.83
C ALA A 56 -26.35 14.25 -13.14
N VAL A 57 -25.04 14.06 -13.24
CA VAL A 57 -24.24 14.48 -14.40
C VAL A 57 -23.65 13.28 -15.10
N ASP A 58 -23.91 13.13 -16.40
CA ASP A 58 -23.34 12.08 -17.26
C ASP A 58 -22.02 12.49 -17.87
N GLU A 59 -21.89 13.77 -18.27
CA GLU A 59 -20.67 14.27 -18.91
C GLU A 59 -20.52 15.78 -18.65
N TYR A 60 -19.30 16.24 -18.45
CA TYR A 60 -18.99 17.66 -18.53
C TYR A 60 -17.62 17.92 -19.13
N LYS A 61 -17.47 19.12 -19.72
CA LYS A 61 -16.16 19.69 -20.10
C LYS A 61 -15.99 20.98 -19.36
N ALA A 62 -14.81 21.15 -18.74
CA ALA A 62 -14.49 22.32 -17.93
C ALA A 62 -13.05 22.76 -18.15
N ASP A 63 -12.84 24.07 -18.07
CA ASP A 63 -11.51 24.63 -17.88
C ASP A 63 -11.20 24.68 -16.37
N LEU A 64 -10.08 24.12 -16.00
CA LEU A 64 -9.62 24.02 -14.63
C LEU A 64 -8.34 24.84 -14.44
N TYR A 65 -8.41 25.82 -13.55
CA TYR A 65 -7.21 26.50 -13.02
C TYR A 65 -6.95 26.01 -11.60
N LEU A 66 -5.74 25.58 -11.36
CA LEU A 66 -5.28 25.10 -10.06
C LEU A 66 -4.05 25.90 -9.64
N LYS A 67 -4.09 26.39 -8.40
CA LYS A 67 -2.97 27.08 -7.76
C LYS A 67 -2.70 26.46 -6.39
N GLY A 68 -1.46 26.14 -6.08
CA GLY A 68 -1.03 25.62 -4.80
C GLY A 68 0.22 26.30 -4.29
N ARG A 69 0.24 26.65 -3.00
CA ARG A 69 1.41 27.17 -2.28
C ARG A 69 1.78 26.18 -1.18
N VAL A 70 3.07 25.89 -1.02
CA VAL A 70 3.58 25.12 0.11
C VAL A 70 4.55 25.99 0.89
N LYS A 71 4.25 26.14 2.19
CA LYS A 71 5.08 26.85 3.15
C LYS A 71 5.77 25.86 4.07
N VAL A 72 7.08 26.00 4.18
CA VAL A 72 7.92 25.14 5.02
C VAL A 72 8.27 25.91 6.28
N HIS A 73 7.63 25.55 7.40
CA HIS A 73 7.88 26.20 8.70
C HIS A 73 9.10 25.60 9.40
N LYS A 74 9.25 24.28 9.31
CA LYS A 74 10.35 23.55 9.95
C LYS A 74 10.63 22.25 9.20
N THR A 75 11.92 21.93 9.02
CA THR A 75 12.37 20.65 8.45
C THR A 75 13.35 19.96 9.38
N ASN A 76 13.21 18.67 9.52
CA ASN A 76 14.23 17.82 10.13
C ASN A 76 15.25 17.40 9.05
N LYS A 77 16.53 17.45 9.37
CA LYS A 77 17.62 17.03 8.45
C LYS A 77 17.45 15.60 7.93
N LEU A 78 16.76 14.73 8.68
CA LEU A 78 16.47 13.34 8.28
C LEU A 78 15.47 13.23 7.12
N ILE A 79 14.62 14.24 6.88
CA ILE A 79 13.63 14.19 5.79
C ILE A 79 14.28 14.09 4.40
N ARG A 80 15.52 14.58 4.26
CA ARG A 80 16.30 14.47 3.02
C ARG A 80 16.62 13.04 2.62
N TYR A 81 16.59 12.12 3.58
CA TYR A 81 16.96 10.72 3.39
C TYR A 81 15.77 9.81 3.16
N ILE A 82 14.54 10.34 3.22
CA ILE A 82 13.31 9.60 2.94
C ILE A 82 12.97 9.78 1.45
N PRO A 83 13.09 8.72 0.61
CA PRO A 83 12.99 8.83 -0.85
C PRO A 83 11.63 9.33 -1.37
N SER A 84 10.56 9.11 -0.60
CA SER A 84 9.18 9.44 -0.97
C SER A 84 8.74 10.83 -0.50
N MET A 85 9.50 11.50 0.36
CA MET A 85 9.16 12.82 0.87
C MET A 85 9.87 13.94 0.11
N PHE A 86 9.13 15.01 -0.07
CA PHE A 86 9.43 16.26 -0.77
C PHE A 86 10.92 16.61 -0.87
N ARG A 87 11.43 16.73 -2.10
CA ARG A 87 12.74 17.30 -2.37
C ARG A 87 12.71 18.82 -2.19
N LEU A 88 12.80 19.24 -0.93
CA LEU A 88 12.86 20.64 -0.58
C LEU A 88 14.31 21.13 -0.67
N GLU A 89 14.51 22.31 -1.26
CA GLU A 89 15.82 22.96 -1.30
C GLU A 89 16.15 23.58 0.06
N GLU A 90 17.42 23.52 0.46
CA GLU A 90 17.87 24.14 1.72
C GLU A 90 17.73 25.65 1.65
N GLY A 91 17.15 26.24 2.68
CA GLY A 91 16.92 27.69 2.76
C GLY A 91 15.73 28.21 1.96
N VAL A 92 14.95 27.33 1.33
CA VAL A 92 13.73 27.71 0.62
C VAL A 92 12.51 27.34 1.46
N ASN A 93 11.75 28.33 1.85
CA ASN A 93 10.59 28.15 2.75
C ASN A 93 9.24 28.21 2.02
N ASP A 94 9.21 28.71 0.80
CA ASP A 94 7.97 28.89 0.04
C ASP A 94 8.11 28.36 -1.40
N TYR A 95 7.08 27.60 -1.80
CA TYR A 95 6.95 27.03 -3.13
C TYR A 95 5.58 27.32 -3.70
N ILE A 96 5.49 27.51 -5.02
CA ILE A 96 4.22 27.70 -5.72
C ILE A 96 4.13 26.77 -6.93
N LEU A 97 2.91 26.31 -7.19
CA LEU A 97 2.53 25.52 -8.35
C LEU A 97 1.27 26.10 -8.95
N GLU A 98 1.25 26.31 -10.25
CA GLU A 98 0.06 26.70 -10.99
C GLU A 98 -0.10 25.81 -12.22
N SER A 99 -1.35 25.42 -12.53
CA SER A 99 -1.64 24.70 -13.75
C SER A 99 -2.99 25.10 -14.35
N VAL A 100 -3.04 25.16 -15.68
CA VAL A 100 -4.25 25.34 -16.45
C VAL A 100 -4.48 24.09 -17.29
N SER A 101 -5.67 23.54 -17.21
CA SER A 101 -6.01 22.29 -17.89
C SER A 101 -7.46 22.27 -18.36
N GLU A 102 -7.71 21.51 -19.41
CA GLU A 102 -9.05 21.09 -19.81
C GLU A 102 -9.36 19.76 -19.12
N MET A 103 -10.52 19.68 -18.50
CA MET A 103 -11.04 18.46 -17.90
C MET A 103 -12.27 18.00 -18.65
N HIS A 104 -12.28 16.73 -19.02
CA HIS A 104 -13.44 16.05 -19.60
C HIS A 104 -13.82 14.89 -18.69
N TYR A 105 -14.97 15.00 -18.08
CA TYR A 105 -15.54 13.96 -17.22
C TYR A 105 -16.63 13.20 -17.96
N MET A 106 -16.66 11.90 -17.78
CA MET A 106 -17.74 11.01 -18.21
C MET A 106 -18.09 10.07 -17.06
N ALA A 107 -19.38 10.04 -16.68
CA ALA A 107 -19.85 9.19 -15.59
C ALA A 107 -19.55 7.70 -15.84
N PRO A 108 -19.28 6.90 -14.79
CA PRO A 108 -19.25 7.31 -13.40
C PRO A 108 -17.92 7.91 -12.93
N ASP A 109 -16.76 7.51 -13.46
CA ASP A 109 -15.44 7.85 -12.93
C ASP A 109 -14.37 7.94 -14.03
N VAL A 110 -14.73 8.41 -15.22
CA VAL A 110 -13.77 8.66 -16.32
C VAL A 110 -13.38 10.12 -16.33
N TYR A 111 -12.12 10.42 -16.06
CA TYR A 111 -11.57 11.77 -16.08
C TYR A 111 -10.41 11.83 -17.08
N ASN A 112 -10.54 12.70 -18.07
CA ASN A 112 -9.49 13.00 -19.04
C ASN A 112 -9.04 14.45 -18.83
N ARG A 113 -7.84 14.63 -18.34
CA ARG A 113 -7.24 15.94 -18.08
C ARG A 113 -6.16 16.22 -19.10
N LYS A 114 -6.24 17.34 -19.78
CA LYS A 114 -5.22 17.85 -20.68
C LYS A 114 -4.62 19.11 -20.10
N ILE A 115 -3.36 19.03 -19.65
CA ILE A 115 -2.65 20.17 -19.09
C ILE A 115 -2.17 21.06 -20.24
N LYS A 116 -2.67 22.29 -20.29
CA LYS A 116 -2.26 23.30 -21.26
C LYS A 116 -1.00 24.02 -20.82
N ALA A 117 -0.95 24.45 -19.58
CA ALA A 117 0.16 25.20 -19.03
C ALA A 117 0.44 24.79 -17.58
N LEU A 118 1.73 24.79 -17.22
CA LEU A 118 2.20 24.46 -15.88
C LEU A 118 3.35 25.37 -15.48
N SER A 119 3.23 26.05 -14.35
CA SER A 119 4.31 26.84 -13.73
C SER A 119 4.56 26.35 -12.31
N THR A 120 5.82 26.17 -11.94
CA THR A 120 6.17 25.69 -10.59
C THR A 120 7.57 26.15 -10.18
N THR A 121 7.71 26.45 -8.89
CA THR A 121 9.00 26.73 -8.24
C THR A 121 9.56 25.49 -7.51
N PHE A 122 8.82 24.36 -7.47
CA PHE A 122 9.35 23.12 -6.93
C PHE A 122 10.52 22.58 -7.75
N PRO A 123 11.53 21.97 -7.12
CA PRO A 123 12.58 21.26 -7.82
C PRO A 123 11.98 20.16 -8.70
N ARG A 124 12.26 20.20 -9.98
CA ARG A 124 11.74 19.21 -10.93
C ARG A 124 12.66 18.01 -11.02
N ASP A 125 12.17 16.82 -10.70
CA ASP A 125 12.64 15.62 -11.38
C ASP A 125 11.95 15.53 -12.74
N LYS A 126 12.74 15.30 -13.79
CA LYS A 126 12.20 15.17 -15.16
C LYS A 126 11.12 14.07 -15.18
N GLY A 127 9.86 14.50 -15.28
CA GLY A 127 8.72 13.61 -15.50
C GLY A 127 7.75 13.42 -14.34
N GLN A 128 7.98 13.97 -13.15
CA GLN A 128 6.97 13.96 -12.07
C GLN A 128 6.22 15.30 -12.04
N ILE A 129 4.92 15.24 -12.30
CA ILE A 129 3.98 16.34 -12.06
C ILE A 129 3.31 16.03 -10.72
N VAL A 130 3.35 16.99 -9.80
CA VAL A 130 2.55 16.89 -8.57
C VAL A 130 1.10 16.92 -8.99
N ASP A 131 0.42 15.81 -8.89
CA ASP A 131 -0.97 15.68 -9.27
C ASP A 131 -1.86 15.86 -8.05
N LEU A 132 -2.55 17.00 -7.99
CA LEU A 132 -3.58 17.30 -6.98
C LEU A 132 -4.97 16.84 -7.45
N THR A 133 -5.05 16.06 -8.52
CA THR A 133 -6.31 15.66 -9.15
C THR A 133 -7.19 14.83 -8.22
N ASP A 134 -6.60 14.04 -7.31
CA ASP A 134 -7.34 13.26 -6.33
C ASP A 134 -8.20 14.12 -5.40
N PHE A 135 -7.78 15.38 -5.15
CA PHE A 135 -8.56 16.34 -4.38
C PHE A 135 -9.63 17.05 -5.21
N LEU A 136 -9.48 17.06 -6.52
CA LEU A 136 -10.37 17.76 -7.44
C LEU A 136 -11.51 16.87 -7.95
N ASN A 137 -11.31 15.56 -7.99
CA ASN A 137 -12.27 14.57 -8.47
C ASN A 137 -13.30 14.24 -7.38
N MET A 138 -13.85 15.27 -6.72
CA MET A 138 -14.77 15.05 -5.62
C MET A 138 -16.22 15.25 -6.05
N ASN A 139 -16.96 14.14 -6.09
CA ASN A 139 -18.39 14.20 -6.06
C ASN A 139 -18.87 14.23 -4.60
N ILE A 140 -19.28 15.39 -4.12
CA ILE A 140 -19.68 15.61 -2.73
C ILE A 140 -20.88 14.77 -2.29
N TYR A 141 -21.71 14.35 -3.23
CA TYR A 141 -22.88 13.50 -3.00
C TYR A 141 -22.52 12.00 -3.00
N SER A 142 -21.28 11.63 -3.30
CA SER A 142 -20.87 10.23 -3.29
C SER A 142 -20.77 9.67 -1.88
N SER A 143 -20.75 8.36 -1.75
CA SER A 143 -20.70 7.66 -0.48
C SER A 143 -19.34 7.82 0.25
N SER A 144 -18.31 8.19 -0.49
CA SER A 144 -16.97 8.49 0.04
C SER A 144 -16.39 9.73 -0.64
N ILE A 145 -15.47 10.36 0.07
CA ILE A 145 -14.77 11.56 -0.37
C ILE A 145 -13.27 11.20 -0.48
N MET A 146 -12.52 11.89 -1.35
CA MET A 146 -11.09 11.69 -1.54
C MET A 146 -10.73 10.23 -1.86
N THR A 147 -11.26 9.71 -2.97
CA THR A 147 -10.90 8.39 -3.51
C THR A 147 -11.09 7.25 -2.49
N ASP A 148 -12.28 7.13 -1.92
CA ASP A 148 -12.69 6.12 -0.94
C ASP A 148 -11.99 6.18 0.44
N LYS A 149 -11.31 7.28 0.76
CA LYS A 149 -10.57 7.41 2.01
C LYS A 149 -11.37 7.99 3.17
N LEU A 150 -12.31 8.89 2.88
CA LEU A 150 -13.14 9.53 3.90
C LEU A 150 -14.60 9.13 3.75
N LEU A 151 -15.29 8.89 4.86
CA LEU A 151 -16.71 8.59 4.88
C LEU A 151 -17.53 9.86 4.66
N SER A 152 -18.33 9.87 3.59
CA SER A 152 -19.22 11.00 3.32
C SER A 152 -20.32 11.10 4.39
N PRO A 153 -20.50 12.28 5.00
CA PRO A 153 -21.63 12.51 5.91
C PRO A 153 -23.00 12.53 5.19
N LEU A 154 -23.00 12.56 3.87
CA LEU A 154 -24.24 12.53 3.05
C LEU A 154 -24.69 11.12 2.68
N ASP A 155 -23.91 10.09 3.00
CA ASP A 155 -24.30 8.70 2.81
C ASP A 155 -25.07 8.17 4.02
N GLU A 156 -26.25 7.59 3.77
CA GLU A 156 -27.11 7.03 4.83
C GLU A 156 -26.38 5.98 5.69
N LYS A 157 -25.57 5.14 5.07
CA LYS A 157 -24.80 4.10 5.76
C LYS A 157 -23.74 4.68 6.69
N SER A 158 -23.19 5.82 6.34
CA SER A 158 -22.18 6.54 7.14
C SER A 158 -22.80 7.42 8.22
N SER A 159 -24.10 7.74 8.13
CA SER A 159 -24.82 8.62 9.07
C SER A 159 -24.72 8.16 10.53
N ARG A 160 -24.59 6.86 10.78
CA ARG A 160 -24.39 6.29 12.14
C ARG A 160 -23.12 6.77 12.84
N TYR A 161 -22.16 7.29 12.10
CA TYR A 161 -20.89 7.80 12.63
C TYR A 161 -20.91 9.30 12.92
N TYR A 162 -22.01 10.00 12.57
CA TYR A 162 -22.15 11.43 12.69
C TYR A 162 -23.33 11.84 13.55
N HIS A 163 -23.23 13.01 14.16
CA HIS A 163 -24.33 13.80 14.67
C HIS A 163 -24.57 14.95 13.72
N TYR A 164 -25.83 15.28 13.50
CA TYR A 164 -26.25 16.39 12.66
C TYR A 164 -27.07 17.35 13.50
N LEU A 165 -26.82 18.64 13.35
CA LEU A 165 -27.52 19.70 14.06
C LEU A 165 -27.91 20.79 13.04
N LEU A 166 -29.19 21.13 12.99
CA LEU A 166 -29.64 22.30 12.25
C LEU A 166 -29.19 23.57 13.01
N ASP A 167 -28.22 24.29 12.43
CA ASP A 167 -27.61 25.47 13.03
C ASP A 167 -28.39 26.74 12.68
N THR A 168 -28.61 26.96 11.39
CA THR A 168 -29.16 28.20 10.88
C THR A 168 -30.12 27.92 9.74
N VAL A 169 -31.18 28.72 9.69
CA VAL A 169 -32.11 28.80 8.56
C VAL A 169 -32.03 30.21 8.01
N SER A 170 -31.70 30.40 6.76
CA SER A 170 -31.48 31.71 6.17
C SER A 170 -32.08 31.80 4.76
N ILE A 171 -32.50 33.00 4.39
CA ILE A 171 -32.94 33.31 3.03
C ILE A 171 -31.73 33.90 2.29
N ILE A 172 -31.29 33.23 1.25
CA ILE A 172 -30.18 33.67 0.40
C ILE A 172 -30.70 33.74 -1.02
N ARG A 173 -30.68 34.94 -1.64
CA ARG A 173 -31.21 35.17 -3.01
C ARG A 173 -32.65 34.64 -3.18
N ASP A 174 -33.52 35.03 -2.25
CA ASP A 174 -34.95 34.66 -2.21
C ASP A 174 -35.24 33.14 -2.10
N ARG A 175 -34.27 32.33 -1.72
CA ARG A 175 -34.42 30.90 -1.46
C ARG A 175 -34.06 30.58 -0.02
N LEU A 176 -34.87 29.72 0.59
CA LEU A 176 -34.62 29.23 1.93
C LEU A 176 -33.46 28.21 1.93
N HIS A 177 -32.49 28.38 2.81
CA HIS A 177 -31.36 27.49 2.95
C HIS A 177 -31.23 27.01 4.38
N TYR A 178 -30.78 25.75 4.54
CA TYR A 178 -30.44 25.13 5.81
C TYR A 178 -28.92 25.02 5.95
N LYS A 179 -28.41 25.45 7.11
CA LYS A 179 -27.04 25.14 7.52
C LYS A 179 -27.07 24.00 8.51
N ILE A 180 -26.41 22.89 8.17
CA ILE A 180 -26.36 21.70 8.98
C ILE A 180 -24.91 21.48 9.42
N LEU A 181 -24.70 21.47 10.74
CA LEU A 181 -23.43 21.08 11.33
C LEU A 181 -23.29 19.56 11.32
N ILE A 182 -22.10 19.11 10.97
CA ILE A 182 -21.68 17.71 10.94
C ILE A 182 -20.63 17.52 12.02
N ILE A 183 -20.96 16.67 12.99
CA ILE A 183 -20.11 16.41 14.15
C ILE A 183 -19.84 14.90 14.19
N PRO A 184 -18.58 14.47 14.03
CA PRO A 184 -18.26 13.05 14.15
C PRO A 184 -18.50 12.58 15.59
N LYS A 185 -19.04 11.37 15.76
CA LYS A 185 -19.31 10.79 17.09
C LYS A 185 -18.03 10.45 17.85
N PHE A 186 -16.92 10.31 17.13
CA PHE A 186 -15.60 10.02 17.66
C PHE A 186 -14.51 10.57 16.73
N ASP A 187 -13.34 10.77 17.27
CA ASP A 187 -12.18 11.21 16.50
C ASP A 187 -11.63 10.02 15.71
N GLY A 188 -11.50 10.17 14.40
CA GLY A 188 -10.96 9.14 13.51
C GLY A 188 -10.41 9.76 12.23
N THR A 189 -9.43 9.11 11.64
CA THR A 189 -8.77 9.57 10.41
C THR A 189 -9.62 9.46 9.15
N GLN A 190 -10.84 8.96 9.28
CA GLN A 190 -11.76 8.75 8.17
C GLN A 190 -13.06 9.53 8.31
N LEU A 191 -13.19 10.32 9.36
CA LEU A 191 -14.36 11.13 9.63
C LEU A 191 -14.04 12.60 9.48
N VAL A 192 -15.04 13.37 9.06
CA VAL A 192 -14.93 14.81 8.86
C VAL A 192 -15.88 15.57 9.80
N ALA A 193 -15.46 16.73 10.25
CA ALA A 193 -16.31 17.69 10.93
C ALA A 193 -16.56 18.89 10.01
N GLY A 194 -17.62 19.67 10.25
CA GLY A 194 -17.85 20.88 9.49
C GLY A 194 -19.32 21.22 9.31
N TYR A 195 -19.65 21.81 8.18
CA TYR A 195 -21.02 22.17 7.86
C TYR A 195 -21.36 22.06 6.38
N ILE A 196 -22.65 21.98 6.09
CA ILE A 196 -23.22 21.99 4.74
C ILE A 196 -24.31 23.05 4.69
N TRP A 197 -24.23 23.92 3.69
CA TRP A 197 -25.32 24.78 3.27
C TRP A 197 -26.08 24.14 2.12
N MET A 198 -27.39 24.04 2.23
CA MET A 198 -28.24 23.45 1.20
C MET A 198 -29.53 24.23 1.01
N ASN A 199 -30.08 24.13 -0.19
CA ASN A 199 -31.37 24.67 -0.53
C ASN A 199 -32.48 23.84 0.13
N ALA A 200 -33.47 24.51 0.74
CA ALA A 200 -34.57 23.85 1.43
C ALA A 200 -35.60 23.21 0.49
N ALA A 201 -35.69 23.66 -0.76
CA ALA A 201 -36.71 23.20 -1.72
C ALA A 201 -36.32 21.86 -2.38
N ASP A 202 -35.08 21.70 -2.76
CA ASP A 202 -34.58 20.56 -3.55
C ASP A 202 -33.40 19.82 -2.88
N PHE A 203 -32.90 20.29 -1.73
CA PHE A 203 -31.78 19.73 -0.99
C PHE A 203 -30.44 19.70 -1.76
N THR A 204 -30.31 20.57 -2.80
CA THR A 204 -29.02 20.76 -3.46
C THR A 204 -28.04 21.47 -2.56
N ILE A 205 -26.80 21.02 -2.59
CA ILE A 205 -25.72 21.63 -1.80
C ILE A 205 -25.23 22.88 -2.51
N ARG A 206 -25.10 23.95 -1.77
CA ARG A 206 -24.51 25.20 -2.21
C ARG A 206 -23.05 25.32 -1.82
N GLU A 207 -22.75 24.94 -0.58
CA GLU A 207 -21.44 25.13 0.00
C GLU A 207 -21.18 24.06 1.06
N THR A 208 -19.95 23.60 1.16
CA THR A 208 -19.51 22.73 2.25
C THR A 208 -18.19 23.18 2.80
N TYR A 209 -18.05 23.07 4.10
CA TYR A 209 -16.78 23.16 4.81
C TYR A 209 -16.57 21.87 5.57
N MET A 210 -15.44 21.21 5.32
CA MET A 210 -15.07 19.96 5.97
C MET A 210 -13.65 20.03 6.48
N GLU A 211 -13.45 19.63 7.70
CA GLU A 211 -12.13 19.47 8.30
C GLU A 211 -11.97 18.08 8.88
N GLY A 212 -10.75 17.57 8.85
CA GLY A 212 -10.45 16.23 9.33
C GLY A 212 -8.96 15.95 9.40
N LYS A 213 -8.67 14.70 9.74
CA LYS A 213 -7.31 14.19 9.78
C LYS A 213 -7.23 13.01 8.83
N PHE A 214 -6.21 13.00 7.99
CA PHE A 214 -5.91 11.89 7.11
C PHE A 214 -4.41 11.64 7.15
N ASP A 215 -4.01 10.43 7.53
CA ASP A 215 -2.63 10.11 7.85
C ASP A 215 -2.06 11.08 8.90
N MET A 216 -0.94 11.70 8.61
CA MET A 216 -0.29 12.71 9.45
C MET A 216 -0.71 14.13 9.07
N ASN A 217 -1.69 14.26 8.17
CA ASN A 217 -2.17 15.54 7.68
C ASN A 217 -3.46 15.95 8.40
N THR A 218 -3.55 17.20 8.77
CA THR A 218 -4.81 17.85 9.10
C THR A 218 -5.24 18.66 7.89
N PHE A 219 -6.47 18.51 7.44
CA PHE A 219 -6.96 19.23 6.28
C PHE A 219 -8.22 20.03 6.58
N LYS A 220 -8.41 21.10 5.81
CA LYS A 220 -9.61 21.91 5.75
C LYS A 220 -9.99 22.07 4.29
N LEU A 221 -11.20 21.66 3.95
CA LEU A 221 -11.69 21.70 2.58
C LEU A 221 -12.97 22.54 2.53
N HIS A 222 -12.94 23.58 1.75
CA HIS A 222 -14.10 24.43 1.45
C HIS A 222 -14.47 24.25 -0.02
N THR A 223 -15.71 23.86 -0.28
CA THR A 223 -16.22 23.64 -1.63
C THR A 223 -17.44 24.52 -1.85
N VAL A 224 -17.43 25.30 -2.93
CA VAL A 224 -18.56 26.10 -3.38
C VAL A 224 -19.08 25.52 -4.67
N MET A 225 -20.37 25.21 -4.71
CA MET A 225 -21.09 24.71 -5.87
C MET A 225 -21.61 25.85 -6.73
N GLY A 226 -21.98 25.56 -7.98
CA GLY A 226 -22.61 26.55 -8.84
C GLY A 226 -23.95 27.04 -8.28
N ASP A 227 -24.25 28.31 -8.52
CA ASP A 227 -25.42 28.98 -7.90
C ASP A 227 -26.74 28.58 -8.54
N SER A 228 -26.76 28.23 -9.85
CA SER A 228 -27.97 27.94 -10.58
C SER A 228 -27.69 27.30 -11.95
N GLY A 229 -28.71 26.73 -12.57
CA GLY A 229 -28.62 26.15 -13.89
C GLY A 229 -27.78 24.87 -13.91
N ASP A 230 -27.02 24.71 -14.99
CA ASP A 230 -26.24 23.48 -15.27
C ASP A 230 -25.11 23.20 -14.29
N GLU A 231 -24.71 24.20 -13.53
CA GLU A 231 -23.58 24.08 -12.58
C GLU A 231 -24.02 23.74 -11.15
N SER A 232 -25.32 23.71 -10.85
CA SER A 232 -25.84 23.56 -9.47
C SER A 232 -25.44 22.25 -8.77
N PHE A 233 -25.03 21.23 -9.53
CA PHE A 233 -24.56 19.96 -8.99
C PHE A 233 -23.03 19.79 -9.04
N LEU A 234 -22.32 20.83 -9.46
CA LEU A 234 -20.91 20.78 -9.76
C LEU A 234 -20.13 21.81 -8.94
N PRO A 235 -18.94 21.47 -8.44
CA PRO A 235 -18.10 22.41 -7.72
C PRO A 235 -17.49 23.45 -8.68
N VAL A 236 -17.67 24.74 -8.39
CA VAL A 236 -17.04 25.83 -9.17
C VAL A 236 -15.77 26.32 -8.50
N ARG A 237 -15.66 26.17 -7.19
CA ARG A 237 -14.47 26.56 -6.43
C ARG A 237 -14.20 25.58 -5.30
N LEU A 238 -12.95 25.15 -5.19
CA LEU A 238 -12.46 24.37 -4.06
C LEU A 238 -11.26 25.08 -3.46
N HIS A 239 -11.20 25.08 -2.14
CA HIS A 239 -10.05 25.58 -1.37
C HIS A 239 -9.66 24.52 -0.36
N LEU A 240 -8.41 24.07 -0.43
CA LEU A 240 -7.85 23.02 0.40
C LEU A 240 -6.63 23.54 1.15
N ASN A 241 -6.70 23.54 2.49
CA ASN A 241 -5.55 23.76 3.35
C ASN A 241 -5.16 22.46 4.01
N VAL A 242 -3.89 22.10 3.94
CA VAL A 242 -3.33 20.87 4.51
C VAL A 242 -2.13 21.22 5.37
N GLU A 243 -2.14 20.80 6.62
CA GLU A 243 -1.04 20.94 7.55
C GLU A 243 -0.44 19.55 7.83
N PHE A 244 0.86 19.41 7.55
CA PHE A 244 1.65 18.21 7.84
C PHE A 244 2.60 18.45 9.01
N LYS A 245 2.46 17.67 10.08
CA LYS A 245 3.33 17.69 11.25
C LYS A 245 3.80 16.30 11.63
N PHE A 246 5.06 16.00 11.37
CA PHE A 246 5.63 14.70 11.70
C PHE A 246 7.14 14.72 11.89
N MET A 247 7.62 14.07 12.94
CA MET A 247 9.05 13.91 13.27
C MET A 247 9.86 15.21 13.20
N GLY A 248 9.30 16.33 13.66
CA GLY A 248 9.96 17.63 13.67
C GLY A 248 9.88 18.38 12.33
N ASN A 249 9.14 17.88 11.37
CA ASN A 249 8.77 18.59 10.14
C ASN A 249 7.43 19.28 10.34
N HIS A 250 7.29 20.49 9.78
CA HIS A 250 6.06 21.23 9.74
C HIS A 250 5.94 21.94 8.38
N LEU A 251 5.01 21.46 7.57
CA LEU A 251 4.69 22.02 6.25
C LEU A 251 3.21 22.38 6.20
N GLU A 252 2.88 23.42 5.50
CA GLU A 252 1.51 23.85 5.23
C GLU A 252 1.33 24.01 3.72
N MET A 253 0.29 23.41 3.17
CA MET A 253 -0.12 23.56 1.79
C MET A 253 -1.46 24.27 1.73
N ASP A 254 -1.53 25.29 0.91
CA ASP A 254 -2.76 25.99 0.56
C ASP A 254 -2.99 25.85 -0.94
N ALA A 255 -4.12 25.28 -1.34
CA ALA A 255 -4.43 25.02 -2.74
C ALA A 255 -5.86 25.45 -3.08
N GLY A 256 -5.99 26.14 -4.19
CA GLY A 256 -7.27 26.55 -4.77
C GLY A 256 -7.47 25.95 -6.15
N ALA A 257 -8.70 25.56 -6.45
CA ALA A 257 -9.12 25.14 -7.77
C ALA A 257 -10.36 25.91 -8.18
N TRP A 258 -10.38 26.37 -9.43
CA TRP A 258 -11.49 27.07 -10.03
C TRP A 258 -11.85 26.37 -11.33
N MET A 259 -13.13 26.04 -11.44
CA MET A 259 -13.67 25.34 -12.61
C MET A 259 -14.69 26.21 -13.31
N LYS A 260 -14.56 26.28 -14.65
CA LYS A 260 -15.52 26.91 -15.55
C LYS A 260 -16.03 25.85 -16.49
N TYR A 261 -17.34 25.57 -16.40
CA TYR A 261 -17.97 24.53 -17.20
C TYR A 261 -18.33 25.09 -18.57
N ASN A 262 -17.88 24.39 -19.62
CA ASN A 262 -18.17 24.77 -21.01
C ASN A 262 -19.37 24.00 -21.55
N SER A 263 -19.61 22.79 -21.05
CA SER A 263 -20.77 21.96 -21.37
C SER A 263 -21.06 20.99 -20.25
N VAL A 264 -22.35 20.76 -19.95
CA VAL A 264 -22.80 19.77 -18.97
C VAL A 264 -23.94 18.97 -19.56
N ILE A 265 -23.87 17.66 -19.47
CA ILE A 265 -24.93 16.75 -19.92
C ILE A 265 -25.48 16.05 -18.69
N PHE A 266 -26.78 16.25 -18.43
CA PHE A 266 -27.43 15.66 -17.26
C PHE A 266 -28.01 14.28 -17.56
N ASN A 267 -27.92 13.42 -16.55
CA ASN A 267 -28.59 12.14 -16.50
C ASN A 267 -30.09 12.34 -16.14
N LYS A 268 -30.93 12.50 -17.15
CA LYS A 268 -32.38 12.75 -16.96
C LYS A 268 -33.10 11.62 -16.23
N ASP A 269 -32.59 10.40 -16.34
CA ASP A 269 -33.28 9.21 -15.82
C ASP A 269 -32.74 8.78 -14.44
N GLY A 270 -31.62 9.34 -13.94
CA GLY A 270 -30.93 8.93 -12.73
C GLY A 270 -30.43 7.47 -12.74
N LYS A 271 -30.49 6.82 -13.90
CA LYS A 271 -30.11 5.42 -14.09
C LYS A 271 -28.60 5.31 -14.32
N ARG A 272 -28.02 4.25 -13.81
CA ARG A 272 -26.62 3.92 -14.15
C ARG A 272 -26.50 3.71 -15.67
N LYS A 273 -25.52 4.39 -16.29
CA LYS A 273 -25.14 4.14 -17.67
C LYS A 273 -24.85 2.65 -17.86
N LYS A 274 -25.56 2.01 -18.77
CA LYS A 274 -25.30 0.60 -19.11
C LYS A 274 -24.13 0.56 -20.08
N SER A 275 -23.21 -0.41 -19.88
CA SER A 275 -22.12 -0.63 -20.82
C SER A 275 -22.67 -0.95 -22.20
N THR A 276 -22.15 -0.29 -23.21
CA THR A 276 -22.41 -0.57 -24.61
C THR A 276 -21.58 -1.75 -25.12
N LYS A 277 -20.57 -2.17 -24.36
CA LYS A 277 -19.66 -3.26 -24.73
C LYS A 277 -20.27 -4.65 -24.47
N LYS A 278 -19.96 -5.58 -25.35
CA LYS A 278 -20.32 -7.01 -25.25
C LYS A 278 -19.83 -7.68 -23.95
N HIS A 279 -18.81 -7.14 -23.29
CA HIS A 279 -18.21 -7.69 -22.08
C HIS A 279 -18.63 -6.91 -20.84
N PHE A 280 -19.57 -7.46 -20.12
CA PHE A 280 -20.12 -6.90 -18.87
C PHE A 280 -19.06 -6.55 -17.81
N HIS A 281 -17.89 -7.20 -17.85
CA HIS A 281 -16.80 -7.00 -16.88
C HIS A 281 -15.75 -5.98 -17.34
N ASP A 282 -15.85 -5.44 -18.55
CA ASP A 282 -14.96 -4.38 -19.05
C ASP A 282 -15.49 -3.01 -18.60
N LEU A 283 -14.78 -2.41 -17.67
CA LEU A 283 -15.09 -1.10 -17.12
C LEU A 283 -14.28 0.04 -17.76
N THR A 284 -13.63 -0.19 -18.89
CA THR A 284 -12.79 0.83 -19.56
C THR A 284 -13.56 2.12 -19.88
N GLU A 285 -14.86 2.00 -20.18
CA GLU A 285 -15.73 3.17 -20.43
C GLU A 285 -16.14 3.89 -19.14
N PHE A 286 -15.95 3.25 -17.97
CA PHE A 286 -16.44 3.72 -16.68
C PHE A 286 -15.34 4.07 -15.68
N TYR A 287 -14.11 3.73 -15.99
CA TYR A 287 -12.98 3.95 -15.09
C TYR A 287 -11.72 4.27 -15.88
N GLN A 288 -11.37 5.56 -15.96
CA GLN A 288 -10.12 5.99 -16.57
C GLN A 288 -9.70 7.34 -15.98
N LEU A 289 -8.44 7.43 -15.58
CA LEU A 289 -7.79 8.69 -15.27
C LEU A 289 -6.64 8.88 -16.25
N THR A 290 -6.75 9.83 -17.15
CA THR A 290 -5.69 10.17 -18.10
C THR A 290 -5.24 11.61 -17.91
N CYS A 291 -3.91 11.81 -17.95
CA CYS A 291 -3.30 13.11 -17.94
C CYS A 291 -2.43 13.27 -19.20
N ASP A 292 -2.87 14.11 -20.11
CA ASP A 292 -2.13 14.43 -21.33
C ASP A 292 -1.29 15.70 -21.13
N THR A 293 0.01 15.56 -21.37
CA THR A 293 1.01 16.66 -21.25
C THR A 293 1.73 16.94 -22.58
N THR A 294 1.22 16.45 -23.70
CA THR A 294 1.91 16.49 -24.99
C THR A 294 2.14 17.92 -25.53
N LYS A 295 1.34 18.90 -25.11
CA LYS A 295 1.46 20.32 -25.52
C LYS A 295 1.65 21.24 -24.31
N LEU A 296 2.44 20.80 -23.35
CA LEU A 296 2.65 21.53 -22.11
C LEU A 296 3.49 22.77 -22.33
N ILE A 297 2.93 23.93 -22.03
CA ILE A 297 3.63 25.21 -21.97
C ILE A 297 4.21 25.36 -20.57
N THR A 298 5.52 25.50 -20.48
CA THR A 298 6.24 25.69 -19.21
C THR A 298 6.92 27.06 -19.11
N ASP A 299 6.74 27.91 -20.13
CA ASP A 299 7.24 29.26 -20.14
C ASP A 299 6.43 30.13 -19.19
N LYS A 300 7.11 30.90 -18.33
CA LYS A 300 6.49 31.75 -17.31
C LYS A 300 5.82 32.97 -17.88
N GLU A 301 6.43 33.57 -18.93
CA GLU A 301 5.88 34.75 -19.59
C GLU A 301 4.57 34.39 -20.29
N MET A 302 4.54 33.26 -20.98
CA MET A 302 3.32 32.75 -21.63
C MET A 302 2.27 32.29 -20.63
N PHE A 303 2.67 31.86 -19.41
CA PHE A 303 1.72 31.42 -18.39
C PHE A 303 0.86 32.58 -17.87
N HIS A 304 1.35 33.81 -17.90
CA HIS A 304 0.60 34.99 -17.48
C HIS A 304 -0.73 35.14 -18.22
N ASP A 305 -0.77 34.80 -19.50
CA ASP A 305 -1.97 34.91 -20.33
C ASP A 305 -3.06 33.89 -19.99
N PHE A 306 -2.69 32.82 -19.30
CA PHE A 306 -3.61 31.76 -18.88
C PHE A 306 -4.17 31.95 -17.47
N ARG A 307 -3.65 32.91 -16.68
CA ARG A 307 -4.14 33.15 -15.32
C ARG A 307 -5.51 33.83 -15.33
N PRO A 308 -6.50 33.27 -14.65
CA PRO A 308 -7.81 33.92 -14.51
C PRO A 308 -7.77 35.13 -13.57
N PHE A 309 -6.75 35.25 -12.71
CA PHE A 309 -6.51 36.39 -11.80
C PHE A 309 -5.02 36.64 -11.60
N PRO A 310 -4.62 37.89 -11.26
CA PRO A 310 -3.24 38.24 -11.04
C PRO A 310 -2.69 37.54 -9.78
N LEU A 311 -1.37 37.43 -9.71
CA LEU A 311 -0.68 36.99 -8.51
C LEU A 311 -0.82 38.03 -7.39
N THR A 312 -0.84 37.55 -6.15
CA THR A 312 -0.65 38.43 -5.00
C THR A 312 0.83 38.88 -4.94
N PRO A 313 1.14 40.00 -4.29
CA PRO A 313 2.52 40.46 -4.12
C PRO A 313 3.44 39.42 -3.46
N GLU A 314 2.91 38.61 -2.55
CA GLU A 314 3.64 37.54 -1.91
C GLU A 314 3.97 36.40 -2.88
N GLU A 315 3.01 36.01 -3.71
CA GLU A 315 3.18 34.94 -4.71
C GLU A 315 4.19 35.38 -5.79
N ASP A 316 4.12 36.63 -6.21
CA ASP A 316 5.06 37.20 -7.15
C ASP A 316 6.49 37.23 -6.61
N SER A 317 6.65 37.62 -5.34
CA SER A 317 7.92 37.54 -4.62
C SER A 317 8.53 36.12 -4.59
N ILE A 318 7.70 35.07 -4.47
CA ILE A 318 8.18 33.69 -4.53
C ILE A 318 8.77 33.37 -5.92
N TYR A 319 8.11 33.81 -6.98
CA TYR A 319 8.62 33.62 -8.35
C TYR A 319 9.90 34.40 -8.60
N HIS A 320 10.00 35.63 -8.13
CA HIS A 320 11.23 36.47 -8.25
C HIS A 320 12.38 35.82 -7.50
N SER A 321 12.18 35.48 -6.23
CA SER A 321 13.23 34.84 -5.41
C SER A 321 13.71 33.48 -5.98
N TRP A 322 12.83 32.76 -6.66
CA TRP A 322 13.20 31.54 -7.35
C TRP A 322 14.02 31.81 -8.62
N ALA A 323 13.66 32.86 -9.38
CA ALA A 323 14.41 33.25 -10.57
C ALA A 323 15.82 33.71 -10.21
N ASP A 324 15.98 34.57 -9.20
CA ASP A 324 17.25 35.05 -8.68
C ASP A 324 18.16 33.88 -8.24
N ARG A 325 17.64 32.95 -7.45
CA ARG A 325 18.40 31.76 -7.04
C ARG A 325 18.87 30.90 -8.21
N ARG A 326 18.11 30.84 -9.32
CA ARG A 326 18.55 30.12 -10.51
C ARG A 326 19.70 30.85 -11.22
N ILE A 327 19.59 32.15 -11.33
CA ILE A 327 20.63 33.01 -11.93
C ILE A 327 21.92 32.88 -11.10
N ASP A 328 21.83 33.01 -9.78
CA ASP A 328 22.97 32.86 -8.87
C ASP A 328 23.65 31.49 -8.98
N LYS A 329 22.88 30.42 -9.05
CA LYS A 329 23.42 29.06 -9.24
C LYS A 329 24.08 28.87 -10.59
N GLU A 330 23.59 29.51 -11.65
CA GLU A 330 24.21 29.50 -12.98
C GLU A 330 25.48 30.34 -12.99
N TRP A 331 25.48 31.55 -12.40
CA TRP A 331 26.65 32.38 -12.23
C TRP A 331 27.74 31.71 -11.36
N GLU A 332 27.37 31.07 -10.26
CA GLU A 332 28.33 30.36 -9.43
C GLU A 332 29.01 29.20 -10.16
N LYS A 333 28.30 28.51 -11.04
CA LYS A 333 28.90 27.50 -11.95
C LYS A 333 29.87 28.07 -12.95
N ILE A 334 29.62 29.28 -13.42
CA ILE A 334 30.47 29.98 -14.43
C ILE A 334 31.71 30.57 -13.76
N MET A 335 31.54 31.25 -12.63
CA MET A 335 32.60 32.01 -11.97
C MET A 335 33.55 31.18 -11.12
N ASN A 336 33.12 29.99 -10.64
CA ASN A 336 33.94 29.11 -9.79
C ASN A 336 34.07 27.69 -10.36
N PRO A 337 34.79 27.52 -11.48
CA PRO A 337 34.98 26.18 -12.06
C PRO A 337 35.80 25.25 -11.16
N GLU A 338 36.62 25.80 -10.23
CA GLU A 338 37.39 25.00 -9.26
C GLU A 338 36.55 24.40 -8.13
N LYS A 339 35.38 24.95 -7.83
CA LYS A 339 34.40 24.31 -6.91
C LYS A 339 33.74 23.07 -7.50
N LYS A 340 34.07 22.66 -8.73
CA LYS A 340 33.60 21.37 -9.30
C LYS A 340 33.90 20.17 -8.40
N SER A 341 34.99 20.21 -7.65
CA SER A 341 35.35 19.16 -6.72
C SER A 341 34.39 19.08 -5.50
N SER A 342 34.05 20.23 -4.88
CA SER A 342 33.14 20.24 -3.73
C SER A 342 31.70 19.97 -4.15
N VAL A 343 31.28 20.50 -5.32
CA VAL A 343 29.99 20.22 -5.95
C VAL A 343 29.93 18.75 -6.37
N PHE A 344 31.02 18.20 -6.91
CA PHE A 344 31.14 16.78 -7.25
C PHE A 344 31.00 15.91 -5.99
N TRP A 345 31.70 16.22 -4.90
CA TRP A 345 31.58 15.48 -3.63
C TRP A 345 30.21 15.67 -2.95
N GLY A 346 29.59 16.84 -3.09
CA GLY A 346 28.21 17.07 -2.68
C GLY A 346 27.22 16.22 -3.48
N GLN A 347 27.36 16.18 -4.81
CA GLN A 347 26.54 15.34 -5.68
C GLN A 347 26.79 13.84 -5.47
N VAL A 348 28.04 13.45 -5.20
CA VAL A 348 28.39 12.09 -4.81
C VAL A 348 27.79 11.75 -3.44
N GLY A 349 27.84 12.67 -2.48
CA GLY A 349 27.17 12.52 -1.18
C GLY A 349 25.66 12.34 -1.34
N ASP A 350 25.02 13.20 -2.12
CA ASP A 350 23.59 13.10 -2.41
C ASP A 350 23.24 11.82 -3.19
N ALA A 351 24.08 11.38 -4.11
CA ALA A 351 23.93 10.12 -4.84
C ALA A 351 24.15 8.89 -3.95
N LEU A 352 25.03 8.99 -2.95
CA LEU A 352 25.29 7.92 -1.98
C LEU A 352 24.11 7.75 -1.00
N ILE A 353 23.46 8.84 -0.63
CA ILE A 353 22.42 8.88 0.41
C ILE A 353 21.01 8.88 -0.20
N GLY A 354 20.83 9.46 -1.40
CA GLY A 354 19.57 9.54 -2.12
C GLY A 354 19.36 8.39 -3.10
N SER A 355 18.10 8.09 -3.44
CA SER A 355 17.79 7.23 -4.59
C SER A 355 18.09 8.00 -5.87
N TYR A 356 18.89 7.43 -6.74
CA TYR A 356 19.23 8.03 -8.03
C TYR A 356 18.36 7.44 -9.14
N ASN A 357 17.61 8.29 -9.84
CA ASN A 357 16.75 7.86 -10.94
C ASN A 357 17.24 8.56 -12.24
N VAL A 358 17.74 7.76 -13.18
CA VAL A 358 18.15 8.21 -14.51
C VAL A 358 17.10 7.78 -15.51
N ASN A 359 16.42 8.70 -16.13
CA ASN A 359 15.53 8.43 -17.23
C ASN A 359 16.21 8.80 -18.55
N ILE A 360 16.55 7.78 -19.36
CA ILE A 360 17.18 7.95 -20.66
C ILE A 360 16.09 7.77 -21.72
N SER A 361 15.80 8.86 -22.46
CA SER A 361 14.79 8.83 -23.52
C SER A 361 15.06 7.72 -24.51
N GLY A 362 14.04 6.89 -24.80
CA GLY A 362 14.14 5.75 -25.71
C GLY A 362 14.77 4.48 -25.13
N ILE A 363 15.50 4.56 -24.01
CA ILE A 363 16.18 3.41 -23.39
C ILE A 363 15.40 2.92 -22.17
N GLY A 364 14.89 3.82 -21.31
CA GLY A 364 14.15 3.48 -20.11
C GLY A 364 14.63 4.20 -18.86
N SER A 365 14.11 3.83 -17.71
CA SER A 365 14.50 4.39 -16.41
C SER A 365 15.33 3.40 -15.60
N VAL A 366 16.45 3.89 -15.06
CA VAL A 366 17.28 3.15 -14.10
C VAL A 366 17.15 3.83 -12.76
N ARG A 367 16.63 3.14 -11.77
CA ARG A 367 16.60 3.59 -10.37
C ARG A 367 17.62 2.81 -9.56
N CYS A 368 18.55 3.54 -8.97
CA CYS A 368 19.52 3.03 -8.01
C CYS A 368 19.03 3.37 -6.62
N SER A 369 18.90 2.39 -5.75
CA SER A 369 18.57 2.68 -4.36
C SER A 369 19.77 3.31 -3.63
N PRO A 370 19.57 4.14 -2.58
CA PRO A 370 20.66 4.82 -1.87
C PRO A 370 21.79 3.87 -1.49
N GLN A 371 23.04 4.26 -1.65
CA GLN A 371 24.18 3.38 -1.38
C GLN A 371 24.50 3.31 0.11
N ILE A 372 24.41 4.45 0.81
CA ILE A 372 24.61 4.55 2.25
C ILE A 372 23.24 4.79 2.90
N ASN A 373 22.57 3.71 3.28
CA ASN A 373 21.34 3.78 4.06
C ASN A 373 21.44 2.76 5.21
N PRO A 374 21.32 3.20 6.48
CA PRO A 374 21.35 2.30 7.64
C PRO A 374 20.32 1.16 7.55
N VAL A 375 19.19 1.40 6.91
CA VAL A 375 18.13 0.41 6.69
C VAL A 375 18.54 -0.72 5.73
N LYS A 376 19.59 -0.54 4.93
CA LYS A 376 20.15 -1.58 4.06
C LYS A 376 21.12 -2.52 4.78
N LEU A 377 21.59 -2.12 5.94
CA LEU A 377 22.26 -3.01 6.85
C LEU A 377 21.20 -3.85 7.53
N SER A 378 21.05 -5.06 7.11
CA SER A 378 20.17 -6.02 7.79
C SER A 378 20.99 -6.91 8.70
N TYR A 379 20.54 -7.01 9.94
CA TYR A 379 21.06 -7.97 10.89
C TYR A 379 20.00 -9.04 11.14
N SER A 380 20.37 -10.29 11.03
CA SER A 380 19.57 -11.39 11.53
C SER A 380 20.48 -12.33 12.29
N HIS A 381 19.95 -12.96 13.34
CA HIS A 381 20.73 -13.92 14.15
C HIS A 381 21.37 -15.02 13.28
N SER A 382 20.69 -15.44 12.23
CA SER A 382 21.14 -16.50 11.33
C SER A 382 22.06 -16.04 10.20
N LYS A 383 21.96 -14.77 9.76
CA LYS A 383 22.75 -14.24 8.63
C LYS A 383 23.85 -13.28 9.06
N GLY A 384 23.79 -12.84 10.33
CA GLY A 384 24.66 -11.78 10.80
C GLY A 384 24.42 -10.45 10.11
N LEU A 385 25.42 -9.58 10.10
CA LEU A 385 25.37 -8.28 9.44
C LEU A 385 25.56 -8.46 7.93
N SER A 386 24.63 -7.93 7.14
CA SER A 386 24.70 -7.96 5.68
C SER A 386 24.29 -6.62 5.06
N TYR A 387 24.93 -6.29 3.94
CA TYR A 387 24.63 -5.13 3.11
C TYR A 387 24.13 -5.57 1.75
N LYS A 388 23.12 -4.86 1.18
CA LYS A 388 22.57 -5.17 -0.14
C LYS A 388 22.33 -3.90 -0.94
N GLN A 389 22.67 -3.93 -2.22
CA GLN A 389 22.41 -2.87 -3.20
C GLN A 389 21.48 -3.40 -4.28
N LYS A 390 20.39 -2.67 -4.55
CA LYS A 390 19.37 -3.03 -5.53
C LYS A 390 19.29 -1.97 -6.62
N PHE A 391 19.21 -2.40 -7.86
CA PHE A 391 19.00 -1.58 -9.03
C PHE A 391 17.68 -1.97 -9.67
N LYS A 392 16.88 -1.02 -10.12
CA LYS A 392 15.62 -1.29 -10.83
C LYS A 392 15.72 -0.65 -12.22
N TYR A 393 15.67 -1.45 -13.26
CA TYR A 393 15.58 -0.99 -14.64
C TYR A 393 14.17 -1.25 -15.16
N ASN A 394 13.51 -0.21 -15.67
CA ASN A 394 12.18 -0.31 -16.26
C ASN A 394 12.19 0.29 -17.65
N ARG A 395 11.67 -0.42 -18.65
CA ARG A 395 11.48 0.07 -20.01
C ARG A 395 10.06 -0.20 -20.47
N LEU A 396 9.31 0.86 -20.71
CA LEU A 396 8.00 0.82 -21.35
C LEU A 396 8.19 1.04 -22.84
N PHE A 397 7.79 0.08 -23.66
CA PHE A 397 7.82 0.18 -25.11
C PHE A 397 6.54 0.84 -25.64
N PRO A 398 6.58 1.53 -26.81
CA PRO A 398 5.39 2.13 -27.42
C PRO A 398 4.24 1.16 -27.66
N SER A 399 4.57 -0.14 -27.82
CA SER A 399 3.58 -1.22 -27.94
C SER A 399 2.86 -1.59 -26.64
N GLY A 400 3.14 -0.89 -25.51
CA GLY A 400 2.60 -1.23 -24.20
C GLY A 400 3.32 -2.37 -23.48
N ARG A 401 4.33 -2.99 -24.10
CA ARG A 401 5.19 -4.02 -23.49
C ARG A 401 6.05 -3.39 -22.39
N LEU A 402 6.34 -4.14 -21.34
CA LEU A 402 7.10 -3.65 -20.20
C LEU A 402 8.21 -4.63 -19.84
N LEU A 403 9.44 -4.17 -19.83
CA LEU A 403 10.60 -4.91 -19.32
C LEU A 403 11.01 -4.31 -17.97
N LYS A 404 11.07 -5.16 -16.95
CA LYS A 404 11.60 -4.84 -15.62
C LYS A 404 12.77 -5.75 -15.34
N VAL A 405 13.90 -5.20 -14.93
CA VAL A 405 15.06 -5.97 -14.47
C VAL A 405 15.52 -5.40 -13.14
N THR A 406 15.66 -6.27 -12.16
CA THR A 406 16.01 -5.89 -10.79
C THR A 406 17.23 -6.67 -10.30
N PRO A 407 18.46 -6.30 -10.71
CA PRO A 407 19.65 -6.89 -10.15
C PRO A 407 19.91 -6.38 -8.74
N GLN A 408 20.38 -7.28 -7.89
CA GLN A 408 20.78 -7.02 -6.51
C GLN A 408 22.14 -7.65 -6.25
N VAL A 409 23.04 -6.88 -5.67
CA VAL A 409 24.34 -7.35 -5.17
C VAL A 409 24.37 -7.12 -3.67
N GLY A 410 24.84 -8.08 -2.92
CA GLY A 410 24.95 -7.96 -1.48
C GLY A 410 26.17 -8.68 -0.93
N TYR A 411 26.61 -8.22 0.24
CA TYR A 411 27.74 -8.80 0.96
C TYR A 411 27.35 -9.10 2.39
N ASN A 412 27.65 -10.32 2.81
CA ASN A 412 27.47 -10.74 4.19
C ASN A 412 28.81 -10.65 4.92
N PHE A 413 28.91 -9.73 5.89
CA PHE A 413 30.15 -9.47 6.64
C PHE A 413 30.51 -10.61 7.58
N THR A 414 29.52 -11.26 8.18
CA THR A 414 29.74 -12.36 9.13
C THR A 414 30.29 -13.59 8.43
N HIS A 415 29.77 -13.92 7.28
CA HIS A 415 30.14 -15.09 6.50
C HIS A 415 31.18 -14.82 5.40
N LYS A 416 31.51 -13.54 5.17
CA LYS A 416 32.44 -13.08 4.11
C LYS A 416 32.00 -13.54 2.70
N ASP A 417 30.70 -13.58 2.44
CA ASP A 417 30.14 -14.07 1.19
C ASP A 417 29.54 -12.94 0.34
N LEU A 418 29.90 -12.92 -0.94
CA LEU A 418 29.25 -12.11 -1.94
C LEU A 418 28.06 -12.88 -2.52
N TYR A 419 26.90 -12.22 -2.62
CA TYR A 419 25.74 -12.80 -3.30
C TYR A 419 25.19 -11.86 -4.36
N ILE A 420 24.72 -12.47 -5.44
CA ILE A 420 24.11 -11.78 -6.58
C ILE A 420 22.73 -12.41 -6.80
N LYS A 421 21.72 -11.56 -6.99
CA LYS A 421 20.37 -11.97 -7.37
C LYS A 421 19.88 -11.10 -8.52
N GLY A 422 19.10 -11.65 -9.38
CA GLY A 422 18.50 -10.92 -10.50
C GLY A 422 17.09 -11.42 -10.76
N ASP A 423 16.15 -10.47 -10.84
CA ASP A 423 14.79 -10.74 -11.26
C ASP A 423 14.53 -9.99 -12.57
N MET A 424 14.04 -10.67 -13.57
CA MET A 424 13.62 -10.10 -14.84
C MET A 424 12.16 -10.47 -15.10
N SER A 425 11.35 -9.48 -15.45
CA SER A 425 9.97 -9.69 -15.90
C SER A 425 9.76 -8.97 -17.23
N PHE A 426 9.35 -9.71 -18.23
CA PHE A 426 9.06 -9.17 -19.55
C PHE A 426 7.60 -9.41 -19.92
N MET A 427 6.77 -8.37 -19.76
CA MET A 427 5.37 -8.38 -20.20
C MET A 427 5.33 -8.15 -21.72
N TYR A 428 5.14 -9.23 -22.48
CA TYR A 428 5.12 -9.18 -23.93
C TYR A 428 3.71 -9.01 -24.50
N TRP A 429 2.67 -9.41 -23.76
CA TRP A 429 1.26 -9.30 -24.12
C TRP A 429 0.44 -8.59 -23.03
N PRO A 430 0.45 -7.24 -23.03
CA PRO A 430 -0.18 -6.44 -21.95
C PRO A 430 -1.69 -6.67 -21.81
N GLU A 431 -2.40 -6.94 -22.93
CA GLU A 431 -3.85 -7.16 -22.97
C GLU A 431 -4.27 -8.46 -22.29
N LYS A 432 -3.42 -9.47 -22.33
CA LYS A 432 -3.60 -10.80 -21.73
C LYS A 432 -2.72 -11.02 -20.50
N GLN A 433 -2.08 -9.97 -19.98
CA GLN A 433 -1.10 -10.04 -18.90
C GLN A 433 -0.01 -11.12 -19.14
N GLY A 434 0.31 -11.38 -20.42
CA GLY A 434 1.31 -12.37 -20.79
C GLY A 434 2.71 -11.89 -20.44
N SER A 435 3.43 -12.64 -19.60
CA SER A 435 4.79 -12.31 -19.17
C SER A 435 5.70 -13.54 -19.06
N PHE A 436 7.01 -13.29 -19.24
CA PHE A 436 8.08 -14.18 -18.85
C PHE A 436 8.78 -13.61 -17.64
N ASP A 437 8.88 -14.42 -16.59
CA ASP A 437 9.53 -14.06 -15.34
C ASP A 437 10.74 -15.01 -15.15
N VAL A 438 11.92 -14.42 -15.03
CA VAL A 438 13.17 -15.15 -14.78
C VAL A 438 13.77 -14.61 -13.49
N SER A 439 14.05 -15.49 -12.53
CA SER A 439 14.80 -15.14 -11.33
C SER A 439 15.97 -16.09 -11.13
N ALA A 440 17.14 -15.53 -10.89
CA ALA A 440 18.36 -16.30 -10.65
C ALA A 440 19.17 -15.66 -9.52
N GLY A 441 19.91 -16.47 -8.80
CA GLY A 441 20.80 -15.94 -7.78
C GLY A 441 21.49 -16.99 -6.93
N ASN A 442 22.42 -16.50 -6.11
CA ASN A 442 23.05 -17.24 -5.04
C ASN A 442 22.82 -16.52 -3.69
N GLY A 443 23.14 -17.13 -2.60
CA GLY A 443 23.09 -16.49 -1.28
C GLY A 443 21.78 -16.68 -0.51
N ASN A 444 20.87 -17.51 -1.00
CA ASN A 444 19.85 -18.08 -0.14
C ASN A 444 20.51 -19.15 0.73
N ARG A 445 20.15 -19.15 2.02
CA ARG A 445 20.61 -20.14 2.98
C ARG A 445 19.40 -20.80 3.59
N ILE A 446 19.40 -22.12 3.62
CA ILE A 446 18.28 -22.93 4.07
C ILE A 446 18.73 -23.70 5.30
N TYR A 447 17.96 -23.58 6.39
CA TYR A 447 18.22 -24.20 7.68
C TYR A 447 17.30 -25.38 7.92
N SER A 448 17.78 -26.37 8.67
CA SER A 448 16.94 -27.44 9.21
C SER A 448 16.81 -27.32 10.72
N SER A 449 15.64 -26.94 11.18
CA SER A 449 15.32 -26.95 12.61
C SER A 449 15.22 -28.37 13.21
N VAL A 450 14.91 -29.37 12.37
CA VAL A 450 14.83 -30.79 12.84
C VAL A 450 16.15 -31.28 13.39
N VAL A 451 17.25 -30.86 12.79
CA VAL A 451 18.58 -31.21 13.27
C VAL A 451 18.86 -30.53 14.59
N LEU A 452 18.48 -29.27 14.72
CA LEU A 452 18.65 -28.51 15.97
C LEU A 452 17.87 -29.14 17.12
N ASP A 453 16.64 -29.62 16.87
CA ASP A 453 15.80 -30.26 17.87
C ASP A 453 16.36 -31.63 18.28
N LYS A 454 16.92 -32.40 17.34
CA LYS A 454 17.56 -33.66 17.65
C LYS A 454 18.88 -33.47 18.42
N LEU A 455 19.64 -32.44 18.09
CA LEU A 455 20.82 -32.06 18.85
C LEU A 455 20.49 -31.62 20.29
N LYS A 456 19.36 -30.90 20.46
CA LYS A 456 18.86 -30.53 21.80
C LYS A 456 18.36 -31.74 22.62
N MET A 457 17.98 -32.83 21.96
CA MET A 457 17.61 -34.08 22.63
C MET A 457 18.80 -34.92 23.06
N LEU A 458 19.99 -34.62 22.56
CA LEU A 458 21.24 -35.28 22.93
C LEU A 458 21.87 -34.65 24.18
N ALA A 459 21.06 -34.10 25.07
CA ALA A 459 21.46 -33.34 26.24
C ALA A 459 22.72 -33.90 26.93
N ASP A 460 23.82 -33.23 26.71
CA ASP A 460 24.93 -33.15 27.65
C ASP A 460 25.26 -31.68 27.83
N ASP A 461 25.47 -31.26 29.06
CA ASP A 461 25.72 -29.88 29.48
C ASP A 461 26.96 -29.20 28.84
N ALA A 462 27.61 -29.90 27.92
CA ALA A 462 28.83 -29.47 27.24
C ALA A 462 28.58 -28.71 25.91
N PHE A 463 27.36 -28.69 25.40
CA PHE A 463 27.05 -28.06 24.10
C PHE A 463 26.26 -26.76 24.25
N ASP A 464 26.86 -25.64 23.86
CA ASP A 464 26.19 -24.34 23.76
C ASP A 464 25.45 -24.27 22.42
N PHE A 465 24.20 -24.75 22.41
CA PHE A 465 23.35 -24.79 21.24
C PHE A 465 22.96 -23.40 20.67
N GLU A 466 23.15 -22.35 21.46
CA GLU A 466 22.90 -20.96 21.00
C GLU A 466 24.02 -20.46 20.08
N LYS A 467 25.20 -21.06 20.18
CA LYS A 467 26.35 -20.74 19.32
C LYS A 467 26.46 -21.58 18.05
N LEU A 468 25.63 -22.62 17.92
CA LEU A 468 25.62 -23.47 16.73
C LEU A 468 24.84 -22.77 15.60
N GLU A 469 25.54 -22.04 14.73
CA GLU A 469 25.03 -21.55 13.46
C GLU A 469 24.95 -22.72 12.46
N LEU A 470 23.79 -23.34 12.38
CA LEU A 470 23.51 -24.44 11.46
C LEU A 470 23.07 -23.90 10.08
N ASP A 471 24.01 -23.35 9.33
CA ASP A 471 23.84 -23.06 7.90
C ASP A 471 23.96 -24.36 7.09
N TYR A 472 22.83 -24.93 6.65
CA TYR A 472 22.85 -26.23 5.97
C TYR A 472 23.21 -26.17 4.52
N PHE A 473 22.56 -25.30 3.76
CA PHE A 473 22.77 -25.22 2.31
C PHE A 473 22.93 -23.79 1.82
N LYS A 474 23.94 -23.59 0.98
CA LYS A 474 24.01 -22.47 0.06
C LYS A 474 23.22 -22.86 -1.18
N ASP A 475 22.24 -22.06 -1.56
CA ASP A 475 21.33 -22.32 -2.66
C ASP A 475 21.67 -21.41 -3.85
N ILE A 476 21.98 -22.02 -5.00
CA ILE A 476 22.03 -21.35 -6.29
C ILE A 476 20.76 -21.76 -7.02
N TYR A 477 20.00 -20.80 -7.51
CA TYR A 477 18.71 -21.11 -8.12
C TYR A 477 18.50 -20.40 -9.46
N LEU A 478 17.69 -21.02 -10.29
CA LEU A 478 17.15 -20.48 -11.53
C LEU A 478 15.68 -20.84 -11.63
N ASN A 479 14.82 -19.83 -11.69
CA ASN A 479 13.40 -19.99 -11.90
C ASN A 479 13.01 -19.33 -13.21
N VAL A 480 12.29 -20.02 -14.06
CA VAL A 480 11.78 -19.51 -15.33
C VAL A 480 10.29 -19.83 -15.40
N PHE A 481 9.47 -18.80 -15.44
CA PHE A 481 8.02 -18.91 -15.47
C PHE A 481 7.44 -18.12 -16.63
N HIS A 482 6.43 -18.67 -17.24
CA HIS A 482 5.55 -17.99 -18.17
C HIS A 482 4.19 -17.84 -17.52
N SER A 483 3.60 -16.66 -17.60
CA SER A 483 2.26 -16.38 -17.09
C SER A 483 1.40 -15.71 -18.16
N ILE A 484 0.10 -16.03 -18.14
CA ILE A 484 -0.88 -15.49 -19.09
C ILE A 484 -2.29 -15.55 -18.49
N GLU A 485 -3.13 -14.62 -18.85
CA GLU A 485 -4.57 -14.60 -18.60
C GLU A 485 -5.34 -14.93 -19.88
N PRO A 486 -5.54 -16.20 -20.26
CA PRO A 486 -6.17 -16.59 -21.50
C PRO A 486 -7.64 -16.12 -21.57
N VAL A 487 -8.34 -16.25 -20.46
CA VAL A 487 -9.73 -15.81 -20.28
C VAL A 487 -9.78 -14.88 -19.06
N ASN A 488 -10.67 -13.90 -19.10
CA ASN A 488 -10.82 -12.92 -18.03
C ASN A 488 -10.99 -13.57 -16.64
N GLY A 489 -10.09 -13.24 -15.73
CA GLY A 489 -10.05 -13.77 -14.37
C GLY A 489 -9.39 -15.16 -14.24
N LEU A 490 -8.97 -15.80 -15.32
CA LEU A 490 -8.24 -17.07 -15.30
C LEU A 490 -6.77 -16.81 -15.60
N TYR A 491 -5.93 -16.83 -14.58
CA TYR A 491 -4.50 -16.62 -14.68
C TYR A 491 -3.75 -17.96 -14.56
N ILE A 492 -2.89 -18.25 -15.50
CA ILE A 492 -2.10 -19.47 -15.54
C ILE A 492 -0.63 -19.09 -15.51
N LYS A 493 0.12 -19.65 -14.56
CA LYS A 493 1.56 -19.50 -14.43
C LYS A 493 2.20 -20.89 -14.47
N ALA A 494 3.01 -21.15 -15.48
CA ALA A 494 3.71 -22.42 -15.65
C ALA A 494 5.19 -22.20 -15.89
N GLY A 495 6.03 -23.07 -15.36
CA GLY A 495 7.47 -22.93 -15.52
C GLY A 495 8.26 -23.99 -14.78
N VAL A 496 9.53 -23.71 -14.58
CA VAL A 496 10.47 -24.62 -13.95
C VAL A 496 11.31 -23.90 -12.91
N SER A 497 11.61 -24.60 -11.82
CA SER A 497 12.54 -24.18 -10.77
C SER A 497 13.70 -25.18 -10.72
N ALA A 498 14.92 -24.68 -10.77
CA ALA A 498 16.13 -25.47 -10.59
C ALA A 498 16.93 -24.91 -9.42
N HIS A 499 17.38 -25.79 -8.53
CA HIS A 499 18.15 -25.44 -7.37
C HIS A 499 19.37 -26.33 -7.26
N TRP A 500 20.53 -25.73 -7.04
CA TRP A 500 21.80 -26.40 -6.73
C TRP A 500 22.18 -26.01 -5.33
N ARG A 501 22.05 -26.95 -4.39
CA ARG A 501 22.26 -26.74 -2.97
C ARG A 501 23.48 -27.47 -2.50
N SER A 502 24.43 -26.77 -1.92
CA SER A 502 25.67 -27.33 -1.35
C SER A 502 25.78 -27.02 0.15
N LEU A 503 26.28 -27.97 0.91
CA LEU A 503 26.49 -27.87 2.34
C LEU A 503 27.56 -26.80 2.65
N VAL A 504 27.28 -25.88 3.57
CA VAL A 504 28.22 -24.84 3.98
C VAL A 504 29.20 -25.41 5.04
N ASN A 505 30.47 -25.31 4.78
CA ASN A 505 31.53 -26.15 5.32
C ASN A 505 32.24 -25.63 6.57
N ARG A 506 31.63 -24.89 7.49
CA ARG A 506 32.36 -24.25 8.62
C ARG A 506 32.61 -25.13 9.87
N GLN A 507 31.76 -26.13 10.11
CA GLN A 507 31.93 -27.01 11.32
C GLN A 507 31.78 -28.50 10.96
N ARG A 508 32.26 -28.88 9.81
CA ARG A 508 32.04 -30.21 9.21
C ARG A 508 32.58 -31.38 10.03
N LYS A 509 33.71 -31.20 10.70
CA LYS A 509 34.32 -32.33 11.42
C LYS A 509 33.57 -32.66 12.71
N GLU A 510 33.32 -31.68 13.54
CA GLU A 510 32.65 -31.85 14.84
C GLU A 510 31.19 -32.29 14.67
N LEU A 511 30.47 -31.71 13.69
CA LEU A 511 29.12 -32.12 13.42
C LEU A 511 29.03 -33.51 12.80
N MET A 512 29.98 -33.91 11.92
CA MET A 512 29.97 -35.23 11.31
C MET A 512 30.26 -36.34 12.34
N GLU A 513 31.14 -36.10 13.29
CA GLU A 513 31.39 -37.05 14.39
C GLU A 513 30.16 -37.23 15.29
N ILE A 514 29.39 -36.16 15.53
CA ILE A 514 28.12 -36.21 16.28
C ILE A 514 27.03 -36.90 15.45
N PHE A 515 26.97 -36.66 14.14
CA PHE A 515 25.95 -37.24 13.28
C PHE A 515 26.21 -38.69 12.89
N ASP A 516 27.46 -39.13 12.82
CA ASP A 516 27.80 -40.56 12.66
C ASP A 516 27.42 -41.37 13.90
N GLN A 517 27.36 -40.75 15.10
CA GLN A 517 26.86 -41.37 16.32
C GLN A 517 25.32 -41.43 16.38
N ILE A 518 24.64 -40.52 15.67
CA ILE A 518 23.19 -40.58 15.52
C ILE A 518 22.84 -41.42 14.28
N GLU A 519 22.94 -42.74 14.43
CA GLU A 519 22.56 -43.71 13.43
C GLU A 519 21.34 -43.24 12.60
N ARG A 520 21.54 -43.00 11.27
CA ARG A 520 20.52 -42.82 10.22
C ARG A 520 20.21 -41.39 9.73
N MET A 521 20.88 -40.34 10.13
CA MET A 521 20.76 -39.10 9.37
C MET A 521 21.79 -39.01 8.25
N LYS A 522 21.48 -39.51 7.07
CA LYS A 522 22.30 -39.24 5.86
C LYS A 522 22.15 -37.77 5.50
N ILE A 523 23.04 -36.91 6.05
CA ILE A 523 23.16 -35.53 5.60
C ILE A 523 23.73 -35.58 4.19
N ARG A 524 23.00 -35.02 3.27
CA ARG A 524 23.44 -34.92 1.87
C ARG A 524 24.38 -33.72 1.77
N SER A 525 25.57 -33.93 1.24
CA SER A 525 26.54 -32.85 0.96
C SER A 525 26.02 -31.93 -0.17
N GLU A 526 25.25 -32.47 -1.08
CA GLU A 526 24.62 -31.79 -2.20
C GLU A 526 23.17 -32.23 -2.32
N TYR A 527 22.28 -31.27 -2.60
CA TYR A 527 20.89 -31.55 -2.81
C TYR A 527 20.34 -30.68 -3.93
N ASN A 528 20.36 -31.21 -5.15
CA ASN A 528 19.86 -30.52 -6.33
C ASN A 528 18.42 -30.90 -6.58
N SER A 529 17.64 -29.94 -7.07
CA SER A 529 16.25 -30.14 -7.44
C SER A 529 15.91 -29.51 -8.79
N PHE A 530 15.04 -30.18 -9.52
CA PHE A 530 14.44 -29.66 -10.74
C PHE A 530 12.95 -29.94 -10.72
N SER A 531 12.14 -28.88 -10.64
CA SER A 531 10.71 -28.98 -10.38
C SER A 531 9.91 -28.12 -11.37
N PRO A 532 9.28 -28.74 -12.41
CA PRO A 532 8.18 -28.12 -13.13
C PRO A 532 7.03 -27.80 -12.19
N ARG A 533 6.42 -26.62 -12.39
CA ARG A 533 5.29 -26.15 -11.59
C ARG A 533 4.26 -25.48 -12.49
N ILE A 534 2.99 -25.74 -12.18
CA ILE A 534 1.85 -25.04 -12.77
C ILE A 534 0.95 -24.51 -11.66
N ARG A 535 0.59 -23.24 -11.77
CA ARG A 535 -0.34 -22.58 -10.87
C ARG A 535 -1.47 -21.97 -11.68
N ILE A 536 -2.68 -22.27 -11.29
CA ILE A 536 -3.91 -21.77 -11.90
C ILE A 536 -4.64 -20.96 -10.84
N GLU A 537 -4.93 -19.70 -11.13
CA GLU A 537 -5.73 -18.81 -10.31
C GLU A 537 -6.97 -18.41 -11.09
N TRP A 538 -8.13 -18.66 -10.52
CA TRP A 538 -9.39 -18.31 -11.15
C TRP A 538 -10.23 -17.46 -10.25
N THR A 539 -10.54 -16.25 -10.70
CA THR A 539 -11.43 -15.30 -10.03
C THR A 539 -12.62 -15.06 -10.94
N PRO A 540 -13.75 -15.76 -10.73
CA PRO A 540 -14.95 -15.56 -11.54
C PRO A 540 -15.41 -14.10 -11.51
N GLY A 541 -15.88 -13.59 -12.65
CA GLY A 541 -16.44 -12.24 -12.73
C GLY A 541 -15.45 -11.13 -12.40
N MET A 542 -14.17 -11.29 -12.75
CA MET A 542 -13.14 -10.28 -12.58
C MET A 542 -13.47 -9.05 -13.41
N TYR A 543 -13.62 -7.90 -12.73
CA TYR A 543 -13.75 -6.61 -13.40
C TYR A 543 -12.37 -6.09 -13.77
N TYR A 544 -12.27 -5.45 -14.94
CA TYR A 544 -11.03 -4.85 -15.42
C TYR A 544 -11.29 -3.57 -16.22
N TYR A 545 -10.24 -2.77 -16.37
CA TYR A 545 -10.21 -1.67 -17.32
C TYR A 545 -8.90 -1.69 -18.10
N MET A 546 -8.91 -1.07 -19.28
CA MET A 546 -7.73 -0.94 -20.13
C MET A 546 -7.09 0.42 -19.92
N ASN A 547 -5.84 0.43 -19.46
CA ASN A 547 -5.00 1.63 -19.44
C ASN A 547 -4.09 1.58 -20.69
N GLY A 548 -4.51 2.27 -21.76
CA GLY A 548 -3.95 2.08 -23.09
C GLY A 548 -4.13 0.62 -23.55
N ARG A 549 -3.02 -0.07 -23.80
CA ARG A 549 -3.02 -1.50 -24.18
C ARG A 549 -2.88 -2.44 -22.97
N ARG A 550 -2.69 -1.93 -21.77
CA ARG A 550 -2.48 -2.75 -20.58
C ARG A 550 -3.80 -2.99 -19.85
N LYS A 551 -4.10 -4.27 -19.64
CA LYS A 551 -5.22 -4.69 -18.81
C LYS A 551 -4.89 -4.51 -17.33
N MET A 552 -5.78 -3.85 -16.60
CA MET A 552 -5.71 -3.60 -15.16
C MET A 552 -6.90 -4.28 -14.49
N ASN A 553 -6.65 -5.32 -13.72
CA ASN A 553 -7.70 -6.03 -13.01
C ASN A 553 -8.15 -5.23 -11.78
N ILE A 554 -9.46 -5.17 -11.56
CA ILE A 554 -10.10 -4.57 -10.39
C ILE A 554 -10.55 -5.71 -9.47
N LYS A 555 -10.64 -5.44 -8.16
CA LYS A 555 -11.12 -6.44 -7.19
C LYS A 555 -12.49 -6.99 -7.58
N SER A 556 -12.62 -8.32 -7.68
CA SER A 556 -13.88 -9.01 -7.85
C SER A 556 -14.61 -9.16 -6.52
N LYS A 557 -15.96 -9.33 -6.58
CA LYS A 557 -16.77 -9.71 -5.43
C LYS A 557 -16.77 -11.23 -5.19
N MET A 558 -16.16 -11.99 -6.09
CA MET A 558 -16.09 -13.45 -6.03
C MET A 558 -14.76 -13.89 -5.41
N PRO A 559 -14.72 -15.09 -4.79
CA PRO A 559 -13.47 -15.66 -4.30
C PRO A 559 -12.52 -16.00 -5.45
N THR A 560 -11.24 -16.07 -5.14
CA THR A 560 -10.18 -16.58 -6.02
C THR A 560 -9.89 -18.01 -5.63
N PHE A 561 -10.00 -18.92 -6.59
CA PHE A 561 -9.64 -20.33 -6.47
C PHE A 561 -8.23 -20.52 -7.00
N ILE A 562 -7.38 -21.20 -6.24
CA ILE A 562 -5.97 -21.39 -6.56
C ILE A 562 -5.69 -22.89 -6.55
N LEU A 563 -5.14 -23.41 -7.65
CA LEU A 563 -4.61 -24.75 -7.75
C LEU A 563 -3.13 -24.64 -8.09
N ASP A 564 -2.29 -25.29 -7.29
CA ASP A 564 -0.83 -25.30 -7.46
C ASP A 564 -0.36 -26.75 -7.52
N TYR A 565 0.32 -27.11 -8.60
CA TYR A 565 0.89 -28.43 -8.81
C TYR A 565 2.38 -28.32 -9.09
N GLU A 566 3.16 -29.11 -8.36
CA GLU A 566 4.62 -29.16 -8.51
C GLU A 566 5.07 -30.61 -8.57
N LYS A 567 6.01 -30.89 -9.48
CA LYS A 567 6.57 -32.22 -9.66
C LYS A 567 8.10 -32.16 -9.72
N GLY A 568 8.76 -32.76 -8.75
CA GLY A 568 10.21 -32.98 -8.78
C GLY A 568 10.55 -34.08 -9.78
N ILE A 569 11.51 -33.82 -10.66
CA ILE A 569 11.97 -34.79 -11.70
C ILE A 569 13.37 -35.22 -11.33
N LYS A 570 13.50 -36.52 -10.99
CA LYS A 570 14.78 -37.13 -10.64
C LYS A 570 15.70 -37.24 -11.88
N GLY A 571 17.00 -36.95 -11.69
CA GLY A 571 18.04 -37.11 -12.68
C GLY A 571 18.32 -35.91 -13.58
N VAL A 572 17.36 -34.99 -13.74
CA VAL A 572 17.58 -33.75 -14.48
C VAL A 572 18.43 -32.80 -13.64
N PHE A 573 19.54 -32.31 -14.20
CA PHE A 573 20.55 -31.49 -13.47
C PHE A 573 21.04 -32.14 -12.15
N ASN A 574 21.17 -33.45 -12.11
CA ASN A 574 21.50 -34.26 -10.93
C ASN A 574 20.46 -34.08 -9.78
N SER A 575 19.23 -33.83 -10.12
CA SER A 575 18.14 -33.73 -9.12
C SER A 575 17.96 -35.08 -8.41
N ALA A 576 17.94 -35.01 -7.09
CA ALA A 576 17.68 -36.13 -6.20
C ALA A 576 16.17 -36.36 -5.98
N GLU A 577 15.36 -35.40 -6.34
CA GLU A 577 13.93 -35.34 -6.08
C GLU A 577 13.10 -36.20 -7.02
N GLY A 578 12.01 -36.75 -6.46
CA GLY A 578 10.94 -37.38 -7.20
C GLY A 578 9.63 -37.22 -6.42
N HIS A 579 9.23 -35.98 -6.13
CA HIS A 579 8.01 -35.69 -5.39
C HIS A 579 6.90 -35.18 -6.30
N GLU A 580 5.67 -35.27 -5.82
CA GLU A 580 4.52 -34.59 -6.42
C GLU A 580 3.70 -33.94 -5.31
N ARG A 581 3.42 -32.64 -5.50
CA ARG A 581 2.70 -31.81 -4.54
C ARG A 581 1.48 -31.16 -5.19
N TRP A 582 0.37 -31.24 -4.52
CA TRP A 582 -0.88 -30.58 -4.86
C TRP A 582 -1.29 -29.63 -3.74
N GLU A 583 -1.64 -28.43 -4.09
CA GLU A 583 -2.23 -27.44 -3.18
C GLU A 583 -3.49 -26.85 -3.79
N PHE A 584 -4.51 -26.69 -2.97
CA PHE A 584 -5.74 -26.00 -3.33
C PHE A 584 -6.07 -24.99 -2.25
N ASP A 585 -6.30 -23.72 -2.66
CA ASP A 585 -6.69 -22.64 -1.78
C ASP A 585 -7.89 -21.87 -2.35
N VAL A 586 -8.68 -21.33 -1.46
CA VAL A 586 -9.73 -20.35 -1.75
C VAL A 586 -9.47 -19.12 -0.91
N GLN A 587 -9.42 -17.97 -1.54
CA GLN A 587 -9.20 -16.70 -0.83
C GLN A 587 -10.14 -15.62 -1.33
N GLN A 588 -10.53 -14.71 -0.42
CA GLN A 588 -11.38 -13.58 -0.75
C GLN A 588 -11.19 -12.45 0.24
N ILE A 589 -11.36 -11.21 -0.24
CA ILE A 589 -11.48 -10.01 0.56
C ILE A 589 -12.91 -9.51 0.44
N ILE A 590 -13.65 -9.57 1.53
CA ILE A 590 -15.04 -9.10 1.61
C ILE A 590 -15.04 -7.71 2.22
N LYS A 591 -15.41 -6.70 1.45
CA LYS A 591 -15.69 -5.36 1.98
C LYS A 591 -17.03 -5.38 2.70
N LEU A 592 -17.03 -5.37 4.03
CA LEU A 592 -18.24 -5.33 4.85
C LEU A 592 -18.92 -3.95 4.75
N ASN A 593 -18.11 -2.91 4.64
CA ASN A 593 -18.50 -1.54 4.30
C ASN A 593 -17.27 -0.81 3.74
N GLN A 594 -17.31 0.52 3.63
CA GLN A 594 -16.20 1.30 3.04
C GLN A 594 -14.90 1.22 3.84
N ILE A 595 -14.98 1.06 5.17
CA ILE A 595 -13.84 1.11 6.09
C ILE A 595 -13.57 -0.21 6.82
N ARG A 596 -14.34 -1.27 6.56
CA ARG A 596 -14.19 -2.57 7.21
C ARG A 596 -14.06 -3.65 6.17
N SER A 597 -13.08 -4.50 6.35
CA SER A 597 -12.87 -5.64 5.49
C SER A 597 -12.68 -6.93 6.30
N LEU A 598 -13.05 -8.04 5.68
CA LEU A 598 -12.77 -9.38 6.15
C LEU A 598 -12.05 -10.11 5.04
N ALA A 599 -10.80 -10.46 5.27
CA ALA A 599 -10.01 -11.25 4.36
C ALA A 599 -9.89 -12.68 4.90
N TYR A 600 -10.05 -13.68 4.04
CA TYR A 600 -9.84 -15.06 4.43
C TYR A 600 -9.12 -15.86 3.35
N ARG A 601 -8.38 -16.86 3.79
CA ARG A 601 -7.82 -17.92 2.96
C ARG A 601 -8.01 -19.25 3.65
N VAL A 602 -8.57 -20.22 2.94
CA VAL A 602 -8.75 -21.58 3.40
C VAL A 602 -8.26 -22.52 2.33
N GLY A 603 -7.47 -23.49 2.69
CA GLY A 603 -6.97 -24.46 1.73
C GLY A 603 -6.14 -25.56 2.38
N GLY A 604 -5.56 -26.37 1.54
CA GLY A 604 -4.71 -27.47 1.99
C GLY A 604 -3.83 -28.00 0.88
N GLY A 605 -2.91 -28.85 1.28
CA GLY A 605 -2.00 -29.48 0.35
C GLY A 605 -1.60 -30.88 0.79
N MET A 606 -1.12 -31.65 -0.16
CA MET A 606 -0.59 -32.97 0.09
C MET A 606 0.50 -33.34 -0.94
N PHE A 607 1.39 -34.21 -0.50
CA PHE A 607 2.33 -34.90 -1.37
C PHE A 607 1.76 -36.26 -1.74
N THR A 608 1.54 -36.49 -3.03
CA THR A 608 1.08 -37.78 -3.56
C THR A 608 2.25 -38.73 -3.75
N ARG A 609 3.45 -38.20 -3.98
CA ARG A 609 4.70 -38.93 -4.09
C ARG A 609 5.81 -38.20 -3.30
N MET A 610 6.63 -38.99 -2.60
CA MET A 610 7.65 -38.45 -1.70
C MET A 610 9.04 -39.08 -1.88
N SER A 611 9.35 -39.61 -3.05
CA SER A 611 10.65 -40.26 -3.27
C SER A 611 11.77 -39.22 -3.34
N GLY A 612 12.83 -39.42 -2.56
CA GLY A 612 14.01 -38.58 -2.56
C GLY A 612 13.84 -37.20 -1.91
N MET A 613 12.70 -36.91 -1.31
CA MET A 613 12.44 -35.64 -0.62
C MET A 613 13.38 -35.36 0.54
N TYR A 614 13.62 -34.09 0.77
CA TYR A 614 14.38 -33.60 1.90
C TYR A 614 13.61 -32.46 2.59
N PHE A 615 14.07 -31.98 3.74
CA PHE A 615 13.31 -30.98 4.52
C PHE A 615 13.00 -29.69 3.76
N VAL A 616 13.81 -29.32 2.79
CA VAL A 616 13.67 -28.10 1.97
C VAL A 616 12.49 -28.15 1.00
N ASP A 617 11.95 -29.32 0.73
CA ASP A 617 10.85 -29.52 -0.22
C ASP A 617 9.47 -29.35 0.43
N PHE A 618 9.43 -29.39 1.77
CA PHE A 618 8.19 -29.21 2.50
C PHE A 618 7.76 -27.74 2.53
N VAL A 619 6.45 -27.52 2.68
CA VAL A 619 5.89 -26.17 2.72
C VAL A 619 6.27 -25.47 4.02
N ASN A 620 6.80 -24.26 3.91
CA ASN A 620 7.09 -23.41 5.07
C ASN A 620 5.93 -22.43 5.30
N PHE A 621 5.30 -22.53 6.46
CA PHE A 621 4.15 -21.71 6.84
C PHE A 621 4.53 -20.44 7.60
N LYS A 622 5.76 -20.34 8.08
CA LYS A 622 6.22 -19.18 8.85
C LYS A 622 6.47 -17.97 7.94
N ARG A 623 6.00 -16.82 8.36
CA ARG A 623 6.28 -15.53 7.74
C ARG A 623 6.86 -14.56 8.78
N SER A 624 7.72 -13.66 8.33
CA SER A 624 8.34 -12.65 9.20
C SER A 624 7.57 -11.33 9.17
N ASN A 625 6.89 -11.04 8.05
CA ASN A 625 6.16 -9.79 7.88
C ASN A 625 4.76 -9.91 8.47
N ILE A 626 4.26 -8.82 9.04
CA ILE A 626 2.88 -8.72 9.48
C ILE A 626 1.99 -8.71 8.24
N PRO A 627 0.94 -9.55 8.16
CA PRO A 627 0.02 -9.54 7.02
C PRO A 627 -0.73 -8.21 6.97
N GLU A 628 -0.65 -7.51 5.85
CA GLU A 628 -1.49 -6.35 5.59
C GLU A 628 -2.90 -6.81 5.20
N GLY A 629 -3.92 -6.15 5.77
CA GLY A 629 -5.31 -6.45 5.45
C GLY A 629 -5.59 -6.26 3.97
N GLY A 630 -6.05 -7.30 3.31
CA GLY A 630 -6.36 -7.26 1.89
C GLY A 630 -5.16 -7.43 0.97
N ASN A 631 -4.01 -7.74 1.48
CA ASN A 631 -2.80 -7.99 0.72
C ASN A 631 -2.68 -9.46 0.28
N ASP A 632 -1.79 -9.73 -0.68
CA ASP A 632 -1.53 -11.04 -1.28
C ASP A 632 -1.06 -12.10 -0.28
N GLU A 633 -0.68 -11.66 0.91
CA GLU A 633 -0.13 -12.50 1.97
C GLU A 633 -1.17 -13.06 2.94
N ILE A 634 -2.45 -12.99 2.60
CA ILE A 634 -3.49 -13.67 3.37
C ILE A 634 -3.23 -15.17 3.33
N GLY A 635 -3.00 -15.75 4.49
CA GLY A 635 -2.77 -17.17 4.62
C GLY A 635 -1.33 -17.62 4.37
N GLY A 636 -0.97 -18.71 4.97
CA GLY A 636 0.41 -19.19 5.07
C GLY A 636 1.30 -18.27 5.91
N THR A 637 0.68 -17.39 6.70
CA THR A 637 1.33 -16.29 7.43
C THR A 637 1.18 -16.51 8.92
N PHE A 638 1.83 -17.55 9.41
CA PHE A 638 1.93 -17.77 10.86
C PHE A 638 3.17 -17.04 11.38
N GLN A 639 2.99 -16.21 12.38
CA GLN A 639 4.04 -15.32 12.89
C GLN A 639 4.92 -16.00 13.92
N LEU A 640 4.33 -16.89 14.73
CA LEU A 640 4.98 -17.56 15.85
C LEU A 640 5.35 -19.02 15.55
N LEU A 641 4.77 -19.61 14.51
CA LEU A 641 4.99 -21.01 14.18
C LEU A 641 6.49 -21.32 14.02
N ASP A 642 6.97 -22.31 14.75
CA ASP A 642 8.35 -22.76 14.65
C ASP A 642 8.63 -23.38 13.26
N GLY A 643 9.81 -23.09 12.71
CA GLY A 643 10.25 -23.60 11.41
C GLY A 643 10.33 -25.13 11.33
N ARG A 644 10.48 -25.83 12.46
CA ARG A 644 10.49 -27.30 12.52
C ARG A 644 9.24 -27.96 11.96
N TRP A 645 8.10 -27.27 12.00
CA TRP A 645 6.81 -27.86 11.63
C TRP A 645 6.63 -28.03 10.11
N TYR A 646 7.43 -27.39 9.27
CA TYR A 646 7.33 -27.64 7.83
C TYR A 646 7.76 -29.07 7.44
N ASN A 647 8.57 -29.75 8.24
CA ASN A 647 8.89 -31.15 8.01
C ASN A 647 7.68 -32.09 8.17
N SER A 648 6.63 -31.65 8.82
CA SER A 648 5.40 -32.38 9.00
C SER A 648 4.33 -32.01 7.94
N SER A 649 4.68 -31.18 6.96
CA SER A 649 3.76 -30.68 5.95
C SER A 649 3.48 -31.68 4.80
N ARG A 650 3.59 -32.96 5.07
CA ARG A 650 3.22 -34.04 4.16
C ARG A 650 1.78 -33.94 3.65
N ARG A 651 0.89 -33.56 4.53
CA ARG A 651 -0.49 -33.15 4.26
C ARG A 651 -0.90 -32.14 5.30
N TYR A 652 -1.64 -31.16 4.87
CA TYR A 652 -2.07 -30.09 5.78
C TYR A 652 -3.37 -29.46 5.31
N ILE A 653 -4.08 -28.86 6.27
CA ILE A 653 -5.18 -27.93 6.02
C ILE A 653 -4.85 -26.66 6.79
N ARG A 654 -5.05 -25.52 6.16
CA ARG A 654 -4.82 -24.20 6.76
C ARG A 654 -6.01 -23.29 6.58
N GLY A 655 -6.24 -22.44 7.55
CA GLY A 655 -7.22 -21.36 7.48
C GLY A 655 -6.63 -20.10 8.09
N ASN A 656 -6.77 -18.97 7.42
CA ASN A 656 -6.39 -17.67 7.94
C ASN A 656 -7.54 -16.70 7.72
N VAL A 657 -7.77 -15.85 8.69
CA VAL A 657 -8.76 -14.77 8.64
C VAL A 657 -8.15 -13.51 9.20
N THR A 658 -8.41 -12.38 8.53
CA THR A 658 -8.02 -11.05 8.99
C THR A 658 -9.24 -10.16 8.92
N TYR A 659 -9.63 -9.60 10.06
CA TYR A 659 -10.66 -8.58 10.14
C TYR A 659 -9.99 -7.22 10.35
N GLU A 660 -10.30 -6.27 9.49
CA GLU A 660 -9.73 -4.93 9.49
C GLU A 660 -10.82 -3.90 9.74
N SER A 661 -10.57 -2.98 10.65
CA SER A 661 -11.46 -1.86 10.97
C SER A 661 -10.67 -0.73 11.63
N PRO A 662 -10.96 0.55 11.36
CA PRO A 662 -10.32 1.66 12.07
C PRO A 662 -10.82 1.82 13.50
N PHE A 663 -11.82 1.04 13.94
CA PHE A 663 -12.53 1.21 15.20
C PHE A 663 -12.80 -0.13 15.87
N ILE A 664 -11.78 -0.72 16.52
CA ILE A 664 -11.95 -1.95 17.32
C ILE A 664 -11.74 -1.62 18.81
N PHE A 665 -10.49 -1.40 19.24
CA PHE A 665 -10.13 -1.17 20.64
C PHE A 665 -9.46 0.18 20.89
N MET A 666 -8.70 0.71 19.92
CA MET A 666 -7.85 1.88 20.11
C MET A 666 -8.57 3.21 19.87
N LEU A 667 -9.89 3.19 19.69
CA LEU A 667 -10.69 4.39 19.52
C LEU A 667 -10.42 5.47 20.59
N PRO A 668 -10.33 5.16 21.91
CA PRO A 668 -10.02 6.15 22.92
C PRO A 668 -8.59 6.72 22.80
N LEU A 669 -7.64 5.87 22.39
CA LEU A 669 -6.23 6.23 22.27
C LEU A 669 -5.97 7.06 21.00
N ASN A 670 -6.72 6.80 19.92
CA ASN A 670 -6.58 7.54 18.66
C ASN A 670 -6.88 9.03 18.82
N ARG A 671 -7.68 9.40 19.81
CA ARG A 671 -7.89 10.81 20.21
C ARG A 671 -6.58 11.51 20.57
N TRP A 672 -5.63 10.79 21.16
CA TRP A 672 -4.33 11.31 21.59
C TRP A 672 -3.27 11.18 20.51
N LEU A 673 -3.24 10.07 19.80
CA LEU A 673 -2.21 9.75 18.83
C LEU A 673 -2.57 10.23 17.42
N GLY A 674 -3.85 10.17 17.01
CA GLY A 674 -4.33 10.63 15.70
C GLY A 674 -3.68 9.95 14.49
N MET A 675 -2.91 8.88 14.71
CA MET A 675 -2.05 8.23 13.71
C MET A 675 -2.57 6.88 13.25
N ILE A 676 -3.47 6.24 14.03
CA ILE A 676 -3.93 4.88 13.74
C ILE A 676 -4.90 4.92 12.57
N GLN A 677 -4.55 4.23 11.50
CA GLN A 677 -5.37 4.08 10.31
C GLN A 677 -6.31 2.90 10.43
N HIS A 678 -5.76 1.74 10.73
CA HIS A 678 -6.51 0.50 10.87
C HIS A 678 -6.03 -0.31 12.08
N GLU A 679 -6.99 -1.01 12.65
CA GLU A 679 -6.77 -2.07 13.60
C GLU A 679 -7.13 -3.39 12.95
N ARG A 680 -6.35 -4.43 13.20
CA ARG A 680 -6.53 -5.75 12.60
C ARG A 680 -6.62 -6.83 13.66
N LEU A 681 -7.55 -7.76 13.47
CA LEU A 681 -7.62 -9.01 14.21
C LEU A 681 -7.22 -10.14 13.29
N TYR A 682 -6.25 -10.92 13.71
CA TYR A 682 -5.75 -12.08 12.97
C TYR A 682 -6.17 -13.37 13.63
N GLY A 683 -6.60 -14.33 12.83
CA GLY A 683 -6.84 -15.69 13.27
C GLY A 683 -6.23 -16.67 12.27
N GLY A 684 -5.48 -17.64 12.76
CA GLY A 684 -4.88 -18.67 11.95
C GLY A 684 -5.07 -20.06 12.56
N VAL A 685 -5.32 -21.06 11.73
CA VAL A 685 -5.41 -22.45 12.14
C VAL A 685 -4.65 -23.33 11.15
N LEU A 686 -3.89 -24.29 11.67
CA LEU A 686 -3.13 -25.25 10.88
C LEU A 686 -3.30 -26.65 11.46
N PHE A 687 -3.66 -27.58 10.59
CA PHE A 687 -3.74 -29.00 10.89
C PHE A 687 -2.69 -29.76 10.10
N MET A 688 -1.84 -30.50 10.80
CA MET A 688 -0.83 -31.38 10.23
C MET A 688 -0.78 -32.70 11.01
N PRO A 689 -0.12 -33.76 10.55
CA PRO A 689 -0.13 -35.08 11.22
C PRO A 689 0.27 -35.05 12.70
N HIS A 690 1.22 -34.19 13.08
CA HIS A 690 1.74 -34.07 14.45
C HIS A 690 1.39 -32.75 15.15
N LEU A 691 0.55 -31.94 14.52
CA LEU A 691 0.14 -30.62 14.97
C LEU A 691 -1.36 -30.47 14.71
N ASN A 692 -2.18 -30.73 15.70
CA ASN A 692 -3.62 -30.83 15.49
C ASN A 692 -4.45 -30.32 16.70
N PRO A 693 -4.96 -29.08 16.66
CA PRO A 693 -4.58 -27.99 15.77
C PRO A 693 -3.43 -27.12 16.30
N TYR A 694 -2.77 -26.39 15.43
CA TYR A 694 -2.07 -25.16 15.78
C TYR A 694 -3.05 -23.98 15.56
N ILE A 695 -3.19 -23.12 16.55
CA ILE A 695 -4.02 -21.92 16.48
C ILE A 695 -3.16 -20.72 16.84
N GLU A 696 -3.26 -19.69 16.03
CA GLU A 696 -2.61 -18.42 16.28
C GLU A 696 -3.64 -17.29 16.21
N LEU A 697 -3.65 -16.45 17.24
CA LEU A 697 -4.49 -15.27 17.31
C LEU A 697 -3.57 -14.05 17.41
N GLY A 698 -3.96 -12.97 16.76
CA GLY A 698 -3.18 -11.75 16.77
C GLY A 698 -4.05 -10.50 16.75
N TYR A 699 -3.46 -9.42 17.25
CA TYR A 699 -4.00 -8.08 17.16
C TYR A 699 -2.92 -7.15 16.64
N GLY A 700 -3.23 -6.34 15.64
CA GLY A 700 -2.32 -5.40 15.02
C GLY A 700 -2.88 -4.00 14.90
N ILE A 701 -1.98 -3.05 14.89
CA ILE A 701 -2.25 -1.63 14.66
C ILE A 701 -1.40 -1.19 13.48
N GLU A 702 -2.04 -0.59 12.50
CA GLU A 702 -1.41 0.00 11.33
C GLU A 702 -1.40 1.52 11.47
N THR A 703 -0.24 2.08 11.21
CA THR A 703 -0.05 3.51 10.99
C THR A 703 0.65 3.72 9.64
N HIS A 704 0.74 4.95 9.16
CA HIS A 704 1.48 5.22 7.91
C HIS A 704 2.99 4.97 8.00
N ALA A 705 3.55 4.94 9.20
CA ALA A 705 4.99 4.83 9.43
C ALA A 705 5.41 3.43 9.87
N PHE A 706 4.56 2.73 10.56
CA PHE A 706 4.89 1.44 11.15
C PHE A 706 3.64 0.60 11.43
N ASP A 707 3.84 -0.70 11.40
CA ASP A 707 2.87 -1.70 11.86
C ASP A 707 3.38 -2.37 13.12
N VAL A 708 2.49 -2.56 14.07
CA VAL A 708 2.75 -3.27 15.31
C VAL A 708 1.75 -4.40 15.47
N GLY A 709 2.21 -5.58 15.79
CA GLY A 709 1.36 -6.74 16.03
C GLY A 709 1.79 -7.54 17.25
N VAL A 710 0.83 -8.02 18.00
CA VAL A 710 1.02 -8.97 19.10
C VAL A 710 0.29 -10.26 18.74
N PHE A 711 0.94 -11.39 18.97
CA PHE A 711 0.44 -12.69 18.60
C PHE A 711 0.59 -13.67 19.75
N VAL A 712 -0.35 -14.58 19.84
CA VAL A 712 -0.35 -15.70 20.79
C VAL A 712 -0.66 -16.97 20.04
N SER A 713 0.04 -18.07 20.36
CA SER A 713 -0.18 -19.36 19.74
C SER A 713 -0.47 -20.46 20.75
N SER A 714 -1.16 -21.48 20.26
CA SER A 714 -1.42 -22.72 20.99
C SER A 714 -1.23 -23.93 20.08
N ILE A 715 -0.72 -25.01 20.67
CA ILE A 715 -0.53 -26.32 20.04
C ILE A 715 -1.38 -27.34 20.79
N ASN A 716 -2.25 -28.04 20.05
CA ASN A 716 -3.12 -29.08 20.63
C ASN A 716 -3.92 -28.57 21.86
N GLY A 717 -4.36 -27.31 21.80
CA GLY A 717 -5.12 -26.68 22.88
C GLY A 717 -4.29 -26.20 24.08
N LYS A 718 -2.97 -26.38 24.07
CA LYS A 718 -2.07 -25.86 25.09
C LYS A 718 -1.38 -24.61 24.61
N TYR A 719 -1.17 -23.65 25.51
CA TYR A 719 -0.37 -22.46 25.22
C TYR A 719 1.03 -22.87 24.72
N ASP A 720 1.47 -22.25 23.64
CA ASP A 720 2.78 -22.48 23.03
C ASP A 720 3.69 -21.24 23.18
N SER A 721 3.35 -20.14 22.54
CA SER A 721 4.22 -18.98 22.52
C SER A 721 3.45 -17.65 22.41
N PHE A 722 4.13 -16.56 22.75
CA PHE A 722 3.70 -15.19 22.60
C PHE A 722 4.80 -14.41 21.89
N GLY A 723 4.45 -13.53 21.01
CA GLY A 723 5.41 -12.71 20.30
C GLY A 723 4.88 -11.36 19.89
N PHE A 724 5.82 -10.45 19.77
CA PHE A 724 5.63 -9.08 19.30
C PHE A 724 6.30 -8.92 17.94
N LYS A 725 5.62 -8.28 17.01
CA LYS A 725 6.15 -7.95 15.69
C LYS A 725 6.06 -6.45 15.44
N PHE A 726 7.07 -5.94 14.81
CA PHE A 726 7.16 -4.54 14.42
C PHE A 726 7.70 -4.45 13.00
N THR A 727 7.02 -3.71 12.14
CA THR A 727 7.44 -3.44 10.77
C THR A 727 7.48 -1.93 10.56
N PHE A 728 8.54 -1.44 9.97
CA PHE A 728 8.71 -0.02 9.67
C PHE A 728 8.53 0.21 8.17
N GLU A 729 7.49 0.90 7.77
CA GLU A 729 7.10 1.04 6.36
C GLU A 729 7.75 2.22 5.64
N LEU A 730 8.18 3.25 6.35
CA LEU A 730 8.77 4.46 5.76
C LEU A 730 9.95 4.22 4.79
N PHE A 731 10.49 3.01 4.76
CA PHE A 731 11.67 2.66 3.98
C PHE A 731 11.46 1.45 3.03
N ASN A 732 10.23 0.96 2.91
CA ASN A 732 9.89 -0.25 2.12
C ASN A 732 9.53 0.03 0.65
N ASP A 733 10.27 0.90 -0.05
CA ASP A 733 10.15 1.09 -1.51
C ASP A 733 11.12 0.21 -2.33
#